data_4321362179ed8e772d2fdfba353d9380
#
_entry.id   4321362179ed8e772d2fdfba353d9380
#
_cell.length_a   1.000
_cell.length_b   1.000
_cell.length_c   1.000
_cell.angle_alpha   90.00
_cell.angle_beta   90.00
_cell.angle_gamma   90.00
#
_symmetry.space_group_name_H-M   'P 1'
#
loop_
_entity.id
_entity.type
_entity.pdbx_description
1 polymer ?
#
loop_
_entity_poly.entity_id
_entity_poly.type
_entity_poly.pdbx_seq_one_letter_code
_entity_poly.pdbx_strand_id
1 'polypeptide(L)'
;MKNKIFFLIFIIPMLVFAQQKQPKVGLVLSGGGAKGFAHVAVLKEIDKAGIQLDYIGGTSMGAIVGGLYAAGFSGLEIENIIKETNFISLLRDKLPRSTSTFFDKEFGEKTTLTLPVKNGALALPRGVSRGQSVLNLLYELLDSTEKINDFSKLPTPFFCIATNIETGRGVLIEKGSLPIALRASGSFPTLLNPISIKNSVLVDGGIANNFPVTIMKSKGIDIVIGVDVEGKLSKKDKLTSAIAILNQIVSYQMYDKSKQEKAKLDVYIHPEVYDYSVVDFDKKDEILEKGEIEAKKFSKIFKEIAAKQITKKNKKSVNINIDKKYISKINIIGSNFYTRAFVLGKLNIKEGDSLSRQEITKRIQLLSATKNYERIEYNFIKQKDNSNHLDFNLVESEENATLSVGAHYDYLYKSGVLVNYSQKHMLINNDLFSLDVVLGDNLRYNFNYFVDNGFYISYGFRSRYDHFRANSKFNSVVSQFPNVNSINLKYTDITNQIYVQTTFDRKFAIGLGLEHKHLKAGTETITTGGNETVIDKSEYYSLYGYLKLDTYDKKYFATKGYFADLNFKWYLKSSDFNNNFSSFSQAHGTLGFATSFTEKLTFQMTNEAGFTIDPSSSDVFDFYLGGYNQNYVNTFVTLYGYDFAELSNNSFLKTEFNLRYEFADKHYASFIANYARLEDNVFRDLDVFKDIKSGYALGYSYDTFMGPLEIKYSWSPDNNQNYVLFNFGYWF
;
A
#
# COMPACT_ATOMS: atom_id res chain seq x y z
N MET A 1 97.04 -47.75 -20.44
CA MET A 1 95.74 -47.49 -21.06
C MET A 1 94.86 -46.79 -20.01
N LYS A 2 94.63 -45.52 -20.16
CA LYS A 2 93.90 -44.70 -19.20
C LYS A 2 92.66 -44.15 -19.91
N ASN A 3 91.46 -44.61 -19.52
CA ASN A 3 90.19 -44.07 -19.99
C ASN A 3 89.89 -42.74 -19.26
N LYS A 4 89.75 -41.66 -20.03
CA LYS A 4 89.27 -40.42 -19.54
C LYS A 4 87.75 -40.40 -19.76
N ILE A 5 87.00 -40.48 -18.66
CA ILE A 5 85.58 -40.24 -18.66
C ILE A 5 85.37 -38.73 -18.66
N PHE A 6 84.74 -38.19 -19.74
CA PHE A 6 84.28 -36.82 -19.84
C PHE A 6 82.98 -36.69 -19.11
N PHE A 7 82.94 -35.96 -17.97
CA PHE A 7 81.72 -35.61 -17.25
C PHE A 7 81.10 -34.36 -17.88
N LEU A 8 80.08 -34.57 -18.72
CA LEU A 8 79.37 -33.44 -19.32
C LEU A 8 78.29 -33.01 -18.28
N ILE A 9 78.57 -31.90 -17.56
CA ILE A 9 77.57 -31.30 -16.65
C ILE A 9 76.64 -30.47 -17.53
N PHE A 10 75.46 -31.06 -17.74
CA PHE A 10 74.33 -30.35 -18.33
C PHE A 10 73.72 -29.40 -17.27
N ILE A 11 74.06 -28.14 -17.31
CA ILE A 11 73.39 -27.08 -16.56
C ILE A 11 72.09 -26.83 -17.30
N ILE A 12 70.99 -27.46 -16.81
CA ILE A 12 69.65 -27.12 -17.19
C ILE A 12 69.37 -25.78 -16.44
N PRO A 13 69.10 -24.67 -17.13
CA PRO A 13 68.57 -23.49 -16.45
C PRO A 13 67.17 -23.90 -15.98
N MET A 14 66.98 -24.09 -14.69
CA MET A 14 65.66 -24.06 -14.05
C MET A 14 65.11 -22.65 -14.37
N LEU A 15 64.38 -22.53 -15.44
CA LEU A 15 63.43 -21.45 -15.63
C LEU A 15 62.40 -21.61 -14.53
N VAL A 16 62.68 -21.02 -13.37
CA VAL A 16 61.69 -20.69 -12.40
C VAL A 16 60.74 -19.71 -13.09
N PHE A 17 59.73 -20.25 -13.74
CA PHE A 17 58.54 -19.47 -14.05
C PHE A 17 58.05 -19.00 -12.67
N ALA A 18 58.51 -17.82 -12.24
CA ALA A 18 57.78 -17.11 -11.23
C ALA A 18 56.36 -16.96 -11.77
N GLN A 19 55.44 -17.80 -11.32
CA GLN A 19 54.05 -17.62 -11.58
C GLN A 19 53.74 -16.20 -11.11
N GLN A 20 53.68 -15.29 -12.06
CA GLN A 20 53.34 -13.92 -11.79
C GLN A 20 51.93 -13.97 -11.19
N LYS A 21 51.87 -13.91 -9.85
CA LYS A 21 50.65 -13.97 -9.10
C LYS A 21 49.76 -12.84 -9.63
N GLN A 22 48.72 -13.21 -10.39
CA GLN A 22 47.80 -12.21 -10.89
C GLN A 22 47.19 -11.41 -9.72
N PRO A 23 47.07 -10.10 -9.84
CA PRO A 23 46.55 -9.28 -8.76
C PRO A 23 45.08 -9.61 -8.51
N LYS A 24 44.72 -9.79 -7.25
CA LYS A 24 43.33 -9.87 -6.82
C LYS A 24 42.72 -8.49 -6.83
N VAL A 25 41.55 -8.35 -7.48
CA VAL A 25 40.83 -7.10 -7.64
C VAL A 25 39.54 -7.12 -6.82
N GLY A 26 39.38 -6.13 -5.96
CA GLY A 26 38.17 -5.94 -5.16
C GLY A 26 37.45 -4.64 -5.51
N LEU A 27 36.15 -4.67 -5.36
CA LEU A 27 35.27 -3.51 -5.57
C LEU A 27 34.56 -3.14 -4.28
N VAL A 28 34.60 -1.87 -3.89
CA VAL A 28 33.88 -1.33 -2.75
C VAL A 28 32.92 -0.25 -3.22
N LEU A 29 31.65 -0.38 -2.83
CA LEU A 29 30.56 0.53 -3.19
C LEU A 29 30.03 1.23 -1.94
N SER A 30 30.06 2.56 -1.90
CA SER A 30 29.55 3.33 -0.77
C SER A 30 28.03 3.33 -0.72
N GLY A 31 27.45 3.60 0.45
CA GLY A 31 26.04 3.93 0.58
C GLY A 31 25.74 5.33 0.03
N GLY A 32 24.47 5.58 -0.31
CA GLY A 32 24.05 6.88 -0.84
C GLY A 32 22.58 6.97 -1.25
N GLY A 33 21.76 5.98 -0.93
CA GLY A 33 20.36 5.94 -1.35
C GLY A 33 20.23 6.00 -2.87
N ALA A 34 19.37 6.86 -3.40
CA ALA A 34 19.17 7.03 -4.85
C ALA A 34 20.47 7.32 -5.62
N LYS A 35 21.41 8.07 -5.02
CA LYS A 35 22.71 8.35 -5.64
C LYS A 35 23.52 7.10 -5.99
N GLY A 36 23.26 6.00 -5.27
CA GLY A 36 23.89 4.70 -5.53
C GLY A 36 23.56 4.10 -6.89
N PHE A 37 22.59 4.61 -7.62
CA PHE A 37 22.34 4.20 -9.02
C PHE A 37 23.54 4.47 -9.92
N ALA A 38 24.37 5.49 -9.60
CA ALA A 38 25.59 5.79 -10.33
C ALA A 38 26.64 4.66 -10.29
N HIS A 39 26.61 3.76 -9.28
CA HIS A 39 27.48 2.58 -9.22
C HIS A 39 27.34 1.67 -10.43
N VAL A 40 26.14 1.59 -11.00
CA VAL A 40 25.84 0.70 -12.13
C VAL A 40 26.65 1.02 -13.37
N ALA A 41 26.88 2.29 -13.62
CA ALA A 41 27.70 2.73 -14.75
C ALA A 41 29.16 2.25 -14.64
N VAL A 42 29.70 2.24 -13.41
CA VAL A 42 31.05 1.71 -13.16
C VAL A 42 31.09 0.19 -13.37
N LEU A 43 30.02 -0.54 -12.94
CA LEU A 43 29.92 -1.98 -13.20
C LEU A 43 29.85 -2.29 -14.69
N LYS A 44 29.14 -1.47 -15.49
CA LYS A 44 29.11 -1.60 -16.96
C LYS A 44 30.49 -1.44 -17.59
N GLU A 45 31.29 -0.47 -17.13
CA GLU A 45 32.64 -0.28 -17.64
C GLU A 45 33.62 -1.37 -17.15
N ILE A 46 33.43 -1.92 -15.93
CA ILE A 46 34.16 -3.11 -15.42
C ILE A 46 33.88 -4.32 -16.31
N ASP A 47 32.58 -4.58 -16.62
CA ASP A 47 32.15 -5.67 -17.50
C ASP A 47 32.76 -5.50 -18.91
N LYS A 48 32.71 -4.31 -19.47
CA LYS A 48 33.25 -3.97 -20.81
C LYS A 48 34.80 -4.11 -20.87
N ALA A 49 35.48 -3.77 -19.80
CA ALA A 49 36.92 -3.95 -19.72
C ALA A 49 37.35 -5.42 -19.50
N GLY A 50 36.40 -6.27 -19.05
CA GLY A 50 36.66 -7.67 -18.76
C GLY A 50 37.38 -7.92 -17.44
N ILE A 51 37.28 -7.00 -16.46
CA ILE A 51 37.90 -7.17 -15.13
C ILE A 51 37.17 -8.31 -14.38
N GLN A 52 37.96 -9.21 -13.81
CA GLN A 52 37.46 -10.25 -12.91
C GLN A 52 37.58 -9.76 -11.46
N LEU A 53 36.45 -9.54 -10.80
CA LEU A 53 36.43 -9.18 -9.40
C LEU A 53 36.55 -10.43 -8.52
N ASP A 54 37.50 -10.39 -7.57
CA ASP A 54 37.72 -11.47 -6.59
C ASP A 54 36.89 -11.27 -5.33
N TYR A 55 36.48 -10.03 -5.05
CA TYR A 55 35.63 -9.69 -3.93
C TYR A 55 34.82 -8.41 -4.16
N ILE A 56 33.61 -8.35 -3.63
CA ILE A 56 32.79 -7.15 -3.65
C ILE A 56 32.34 -6.84 -2.22
N GLY A 57 32.42 -5.60 -1.82
CA GLY A 57 31.94 -5.11 -0.54
C GLY A 57 31.09 -3.87 -0.73
N GLY A 58 30.08 -3.69 0.10
CA GLY A 58 29.23 -2.50 -0.01
C GLY A 58 28.41 -2.19 1.23
N THR A 59 27.84 -0.99 1.22
CA THR A 59 26.96 -0.50 2.27
C THR A 59 25.71 0.10 1.64
N SER A 60 24.52 -0.13 2.25
CA SER A 60 23.26 0.47 1.82
C SER A 60 22.95 0.16 0.34
N MET A 61 22.70 1.19 -0.49
CA MET A 61 22.50 0.99 -1.93
C MET A 61 23.71 0.35 -2.61
N GLY A 62 24.93 0.68 -2.17
CA GLY A 62 26.14 0.01 -2.67
C GLY A 62 26.19 -1.48 -2.34
N ALA A 63 25.62 -1.89 -1.20
CA ALA A 63 25.43 -3.31 -0.88
C ALA A 63 24.39 -3.97 -1.79
N ILE A 64 23.27 -3.31 -2.07
CA ILE A 64 22.21 -3.82 -2.95
C ILE A 64 22.76 -4.02 -4.37
N VAL A 65 23.35 -2.99 -4.96
CA VAL A 65 23.94 -3.04 -6.31
C VAL A 65 25.09 -4.06 -6.37
N GLY A 66 26.00 -4.02 -5.38
CA GLY A 66 27.12 -4.95 -5.29
C GLY A 66 26.67 -6.40 -5.05
N GLY A 67 25.64 -6.62 -4.25
CA GLY A 67 25.09 -7.94 -3.97
C GLY A 67 24.40 -8.57 -5.19
N LEU A 68 23.67 -7.78 -5.99
CA LEU A 68 23.13 -8.24 -7.27
C LEU A 68 24.26 -8.62 -8.23
N TYR A 69 25.28 -7.78 -8.35
CA TYR A 69 26.43 -8.08 -9.19
C TYR A 69 27.21 -9.32 -8.70
N ALA A 70 27.37 -9.48 -7.39
CA ALA A 70 28.00 -10.65 -6.77
C ALA A 70 27.20 -11.94 -6.99
N ALA A 71 25.87 -11.84 -7.05
CA ALA A 71 24.98 -12.95 -7.40
C ALA A 71 25.08 -13.36 -8.87
N GLY A 72 25.71 -12.54 -9.74
CA GLY A 72 25.99 -12.86 -11.13
C GLY A 72 25.33 -11.96 -12.17
N PHE A 73 24.52 -10.97 -11.77
CA PHE A 73 23.99 -9.96 -12.68
C PHE A 73 25.10 -9.14 -13.31
N SER A 74 24.95 -8.76 -14.56
CA SER A 74 25.81 -7.76 -15.22
C SER A 74 25.38 -6.34 -14.86
N GLY A 75 26.26 -5.37 -15.08
CA GLY A 75 25.92 -3.96 -14.92
C GLY A 75 24.73 -3.53 -15.77
N LEU A 76 24.59 -4.07 -16.99
CA LEU A 76 23.45 -3.78 -17.88
C LEU A 76 22.12 -4.35 -17.35
N GLU A 77 22.12 -5.57 -16.83
CA GLU A 77 20.92 -6.18 -16.25
C GLU A 77 20.46 -5.41 -15.00
N ILE A 78 21.40 -4.95 -14.16
CA ILE A 78 21.08 -4.11 -12.98
C ILE A 78 20.51 -2.76 -13.42
N GLU A 79 21.04 -2.15 -14.48
CA GLU A 79 20.48 -0.92 -15.04
C GLU A 79 19.04 -1.09 -15.48
N ASN A 80 18.72 -2.18 -16.19
CA ASN A 80 17.36 -2.47 -16.62
C ASN A 80 16.42 -2.66 -15.43
N ILE A 81 16.85 -3.39 -14.40
CA ILE A 81 16.08 -3.56 -13.15
C ILE A 81 15.78 -2.19 -12.53
N ILE A 82 16.77 -1.29 -12.48
CA ILE A 82 16.57 0.06 -11.93
C ILE A 82 15.58 0.86 -12.77
N LYS A 83 15.72 0.83 -14.10
CA LYS A 83 14.84 1.57 -15.01
C LYS A 83 13.39 1.10 -14.94
N GLU A 84 13.15 -0.19 -14.81
CA GLU A 84 11.81 -0.79 -14.75
C GLU A 84 11.16 -0.65 -13.36
N THR A 85 11.95 -0.50 -12.27
CA THR A 85 11.45 -0.46 -10.91
C THR A 85 10.89 0.91 -10.55
N ASN A 86 9.66 0.94 -10.01
CA ASN A 86 9.07 2.12 -9.37
C ASN A 86 9.48 2.16 -7.89
N PHE A 87 10.63 2.78 -7.60
CA PHE A 87 11.19 2.84 -6.25
C PHE A 87 10.34 3.61 -5.26
N ILE A 88 9.61 4.65 -5.68
CA ILE A 88 8.75 5.43 -4.77
C ILE A 88 7.63 4.54 -4.22
N SER A 89 7.00 3.77 -5.09
CA SER A 89 5.95 2.82 -4.69
C SER A 89 6.52 1.69 -3.82
N LEU A 90 7.69 1.17 -4.20
CA LEU A 90 8.40 0.10 -3.50
C LEU A 90 8.77 0.51 -2.07
N LEU A 91 9.38 1.68 -1.91
CA LEU A 91 9.85 2.19 -0.61
C LEU A 91 8.72 2.61 0.33
N ARG A 92 7.55 2.94 -0.20
CA ARG A 92 6.35 3.26 0.59
C ARG A 92 5.53 2.03 0.96
N ASP A 93 5.93 0.82 0.55
CA ASP A 93 5.11 -0.40 0.64
C ASP A 93 3.68 -0.17 0.09
N LYS A 94 3.56 0.65 -0.96
CA LYS A 94 2.26 0.97 -1.55
C LYS A 94 1.72 -0.25 -2.29
N LEU A 95 0.78 -0.91 -1.65
CA LEU A 95 0.10 -2.07 -2.22
C LEU A 95 -1.08 -1.63 -3.09
N PRO A 96 -1.38 -2.35 -4.18
CA PRO A 96 -2.60 -2.12 -4.93
C PRO A 96 -3.83 -2.28 -4.04
N ARG A 97 -4.84 -1.43 -4.21
CA ARG A 97 -6.09 -1.50 -3.43
C ARG A 97 -6.78 -2.88 -3.52
N SER A 98 -6.58 -3.59 -4.62
CA SER A 98 -7.07 -4.97 -4.80
C SER A 98 -6.51 -5.97 -3.79
N THR A 99 -5.39 -5.67 -3.12
CA THR A 99 -4.81 -6.52 -2.06
C THR A 99 -5.41 -6.27 -0.68
N SER A 100 -6.08 -5.14 -0.48
CA SER A 100 -6.72 -4.76 0.79
C SER A 100 -7.91 -5.67 1.11
N THR A 101 -8.12 -5.94 2.39
CA THR A 101 -9.30 -6.68 2.86
C THR A 101 -10.57 -5.84 2.67
N PHE A 102 -11.75 -6.48 2.68
CA PHE A 102 -13.01 -5.74 2.66
C PHE A 102 -13.13 -4.78 3.84
N PHE A 103 -12.68 -5.22 5.01
CA PHE A 103 -12.69 -4.38 6.20
C PHE A 103 -11.83 -3.12 6.01
N ASP A 104 -10.60 -3.26 5.49
CA ASP A 104 -9.73 -2.12 5.25
C ASP A 104 -10.29 -1.16 4.20
N LYS A 105 -10.96 -1.67 3.17
CA LYS A 105 -11.63 -0.85 2.14
C LYS A 105 -12.83 -0.08 2.71
N GLU A 106 -13.62 -0.70 3.58
CA GLU A 106 -14.80 -0.09 4.18
C GLU A 106 -14.43 0.92 5.27
N PHE A 107 -13.45 0.59 6.14
CA PHE A 107 -13.16 1.36 7.36
C PHE A 107 -11.82 2.09 7.34
N GLY A 108 -10.84 1.66 6.55
CA GLY A 108 -9.47 2.18 6.58
C GLY A 108 -9.19 3.38 5.66
N GLU A 109 -10.02 3.58 4.62
CA GLU A 109 -9.76 4.60 3.59
C GLU A 109 -10.50 5.92 3.86
N LYS A 110 -10.38 6.45 5.10
CA LYS A 110 -11.11 7.66 5.55
C LYS A 110 -10.34 8.56 6.50
N THR A 111 -9.03 8.35 6.61
CA THR A 111 -8.18 9.10 7.56
C THR A 111 -6.93 9.64 6.87
N THR A 112 -6.47 10.80 7.32
CA THR A 112 -5.29 11.49 6.79
C THR A 112 -4.01 11.03 7.48
N LEU A 113 -4.07 10.89 8.80
CA LEU A 113 -2.94 10.53 9.66
C LEU A 113 -3.32 9.36 10.55
N THR A 114 -2.42 8.39 10.64
CA THR A 114 -2.54 7.24 11.56
C THR A 114 -1.27 7.13 12.38
N LEU A 115 -1.41 7.12 13.69
CA LEU A 115 -0.32 6.97 14.64
C LEU A 115 -0.50 5.70 15.47
N PRO A 116 0.56 4.92 15.71
CA PRO A 116 0.50 3.79 16.62
C PRO A 116 0.27 4.25 18.06
N VAL A 117 -0.43 3.43 18.82
CA VAL A 117 -0.60 3.60 20.27
C VAL A 117 0.17 2.49 20.97
N LYS A 118 1.12 2.85 21.85
CA LYS A 118 1.94 1.92 22.62
C LYS A 118 1.80 2.24 24.11
N ASN A 119 1.45 1.24 24.92
CA ASN A 119 1.28 1.41 26.38
C ASN A 119 0.34 2.57 26.74
N GLY A 120 -0.72 2.77 25.96
CA GLY A 120 -1.69 3.85 26.18
C GLY A 120 -1.24 5.24 25.73
N ALA A 121 -0.05 5.41 25.16
CA ALA A 121 0.47 6.67 24.65
C ALA A 121 0.64 6.66 23.13
N LEU A 122 0.48 7.82 22.49
CA LEU A 122 0.78 8.00 21.07
C LEU A 122 2.28 7.84 20.84
N ALA A 123 2.64 7.08 19.85
CA ALA A 123 4.02 6.85 19.43
C ALA A 123 4.21 7.28 17.97
N LEU A 124 5.45 7.59 17.60
CA LEU A 124 5.81 7.76 16.21
C LEU A 124 6.09 6.38 15.59
N PRO A 125 5.77 6.16 14.30
CA PRO A 125 6.13 4.94 13.61
C PRO A 125 7.66 4.81 13.53
N ARG A 126 8.17 3.56 13.55
CA ARG A 126 9.62 3.29 13.47
C ARG A 126 10.23 3.71 12.12
N GLY A 127 9.40 3.75 11.06
CA GLY A 127 9.75 4.18 9.71
C GLY A 127 8.48 4.44 8.90
N VAL A 128 8.65 5.08 7.76
CA VAL A 128 7.53 5.34 6.82
C VAL A 128 7.02 4.03 6.22
N SER A 129 7.90 3.03 6.09
CA SER A 129 7.60 1.74 5.47
C SER A 129 8.23 0.59 6.26
N ARG A 130 7.55 -0.56 6.28
CA ARG A 130 8.11 -1.82 6.79
C ARG A 130 9.19 -2.38 5.88
N GLY A 131 9.18 -2.01 4.59
CA GLY A 131 10.13 -2.45 3.57
C GLY A 131 9.91 -3.89 3.11
N GLN A 132 8.70 -4.42 3.25
CA GLN A 132 8.35 -5.75 2.76
C GLN A 132 8.41 -5.82 1.24
N SER A 133 8.01 -4.76 0.54
CA SER A 133 8.07 -4.70 -0.93
C SER A 133 9.51 -4.74 -1.44
N VAL A 134 10.43 -4.06 -0.75
CA VAL A 134 11.88 -4.13 -1.05
C VAL A 134 12.39 -5.55 -0.84
N LEU A 135 12.03 -6.18 0.27
CA LEU A 135 12.43 -7.55 0.57
C LEU A 135 11.88 -8.54 -0.47
N ASN A 136 10.64 -8.38 -0.90
CA ASN A 136 10.02 -9.22 -1.93
C ASN A 136 10.78 -9.11 -3.26
N LEU A 137 11.13 -7.90 -3.69
CA LEU A 137 11.94 -7.69 -4.90
C LEU A 137 13.30 -8.38 -4.79
N LEU A 138 13.97 -8.27 -3.64
CA LEU A 138 15.24 -8.94 -3.42
C LEU A 138 15.11 -10.48 -3.45
N TYR A 139 14.04 -11.05 -2.92
CA TYR A 139 13.76 -12.49 -3.04
C TYR A 139 13.51 -12.93 -4.48
N GLU A 140 12.83 -12.11 -5.28
CA GLU A 140 12.63 -12.42 -6.71
C GLU A 140 13.93 -12.40 -7.51
N LEU A 141 14.73 -11.34 -7.33
CA LEU A 141 15.98 -11.18 -8.06
C LEU A 141 17.04 -12.21 -7.65
N LEU A 142 17.09 -12.58 -6.37
CA LEU A 142 18.13 -13.42 -5.79
C LEU A 142 17.74 -14.90 -5.63
N ASP A 143 16.72 -15.40 -6.34
CA ASP A 143 16.28 -16.80 -6.30
C ASP A 143 17.43 -17.79 -6.52
N SER A 144 18.35 -17.48 -7.45
CA SER A 144 19.51 -18.33 -7.75
C SER A 144 20.47 -18.51 -6.56
N THR A 145 20.43 -17.61 -5.59
CA THR A 145 21.31 -17.63 -4.41
C THR A 145 20.68 -18.29 -3.17
N GLU A 146 19.42 -18.76 -3.25
CA GLU A 146 18.66 -19.28 -2.11
C GLU A 146 19.40 -20.35 -1.29
N LYS A 147 20.22 -21.18 -1.96
CA LYS A 147 21.01 -22.25 -1.32
C LYS A 147 22.36 -21.79 -0.80
N ILE A 148 22.74 -20.53 -1.04
CA ILE A 148 24.06 -20.00 -0.70
C ILE A 148 23.95 -19.23 0.61
N ASN A 149 24.31 -19.90 1.72
CA ASN A 149 24.32 -19.28 3.06
C ASN A 149 25.68 -18.64 3.42
N ASP A 150 26.72 -18.89 2.66
CA ASP A 150 28.05 -18.31 2.83
C ASP A 150 28.38 -17.48 1.59
N PHE A 151 28.45 -16.16 1.74
CA PHE A 151 28.59 -15.23 0.62
C PHE A 151 29.97 -15.32 -0.06
N SER A 152 30.94 -16.01 0.56
CA SER A 152 32.21 -16.36 -0.11
C SER A 152 31.99 -17.37 -1.26
N LYS A 153 30.85 -18.04 -1.32
CA LYS A 153 30.48 -19.02 -2.33
C LYS A 153 29.58 -18.47 -3.43
N LEU A 154 29.24 -17.18 -3.38
CA LEU A 154 28.57 -16.49 -4.49
C LEU A 154 29.46 -16.51 -5.74
N PRO A 155 28.91 -16.33 -6.93
CA PRO A 155 29.70 -16.19 -8.17
C PRO A 155 30.87 -15.23 -8.04
N THR A 156 30.70 -14.11 -7.32
CA THR A 156 31.78 -13.28 -6.77
C THR A 156 31.61 -13.18 -5.26
N PRO A 157 32.63 -13.50 -4.45
CA PRO A 157 32.59 -13.33 -2.99
C PRO A 157 32.13 -11.95 -2.57
N PHE A 158 31.31 -11.89 -1.52
CA PHE A 158 30.60 -10.67 -1.13
C PHE A 158 30.54 -10.46 0.38
N PHE A 159 30.53 -9.22 0.81
CA PHE A 159 30.11 -8.80 2.13
C PHE A 159 29.34 -7.48 2.09
N CYS A 160 28.49 -7.26 3.10
CA CYS A 160 27.87 -5.96 3.34
C CYS A 160 27.95 -5.55 4.81
N ILE A 161 27.73 -4.26 5.04
CA ILE A 161 27.75 -3.68 6.38
C ILE A 161 26.33 -3.28 6.78
N ALA A 162 25.93 -3.60 8.00
CA ALA A 162 24.80 -3.02 8.69
C ALA A 162 25.27 -2.38 10.01
N THR A 163 24.44 -1.59 10.66
CA THR A 163 24.73 -0.98 11.95
C THR A 163 23.84 -1.57 13.03
N ASN A 164 24.41 -2.09 14.11
CA ASN A 164 23.64 -2.45 15.29
C ASN A 164 23.23 -1.16 16.01
N ILE A 165 21.90 -0.89 16.11
CA ILE A 165 21.40 0.38 16.64
C ILE A 165 21.61 0.53 18.16
N GLU A 166 21.73 -0.59 18.88
CA GLU A 166 21.95 -0.56 20.33
C GLU A 166 23.38 -0.13 20.71
N THR A 167 24.34 -0.54 19.85
CA THR A 167 25.78 -0.32 20.14
C THR A 167 26.43 0.74 19.25
N GLY A 168 25.76 1.15 18.15
CA GLY A 168 26.33 2.02 17.12
C GLY A 168 27.45 1.37 16.28
N ARG A 169 27.75 0.09 16.48
CA ARG A 169 28.85 -0.61 15.83
C ARG A 169 28.45 -1.19 14.49
N GLY A 170 29.36 -1.16 13.52
CA GLY A 170 29.21 -1.86 12.25
C GLY A 170 29.21 -3.38 12.43
N VAL A 171 28.25 -4.02 11.78
CA VAL A 171 28.11 -5.48 11.70
C VAL A 171 28.48 -5.91 10.29
N LEU A 172 29.56 -6.68 10.19
CA LEU A 172 29.97 -7.33 8.93
C LEU A 172 29.08 -8.54 8.68
N ILE A 173 28.37 -8.55 7.55
CA ILE A 173 27.48 -9.65 7.16
C ILE A 173 28.06 -10.36 5.93
N GLU A 174 28.44 -11.62 6.12
CA GLU A 174 29.06 -12.50 5.12
C GLU A 174 28.34 -13.85 4.99
N LYS A 175 27.31 -14.06 5.79
CA LYS A 175 26.55 -15.33 5.88
C LYS A 175 25.08 -15.10 6.18
N GLY A 176 24.26 -16.05 5.76
CA GLY A 176 22.81 -16.07 5.97
C GLY A 176 22.05 -15.84 4.67
N SER A 177 20.83 -15.34 4.77
CA SER A 177 20.02 -15.00 3.61
C SER A 177 20.52 -13.70 2.97
N LEU A 178 20.94 -13.76 1.71
CA LEU A 178 21.43 -12.58 1.00
C LEU A 178 20.36 -11.48 0.88
N PRO A 179 19.07 -11.76 0.53
CA PRO A 179 18.01 -10.76 0.54
C PRO A 179 17.86 -10.04 1.89
N ILE A 180 17.92 -10.78 2.99
CA ILE A 180 17.81 -10.21 4.35
C ILE A 180 19.05 -9.35 4.68
N ALA A 181 20.23 -9.80 4.31
CA ALA A 181 21.48 -9.04 4.53
C ALA A 181 21.47 -7.69 3.79
N LEU A 182 21.05 -7.71 2.51
CA LEU A 182 20.93 -6.49 1.70
C LEU A 182 19.85 -5.55 2.24
N ARG A 183 18.70 -6.11 2.64
CA ARG A 183 17.62 -5.33 3.26
C ARG A 183 18.06 -4.71 4.58
N ALA A 184 18.84 -5.44 5.41
CA ALA A 184 19.38 -4.90 6.67
C ALA A 184 20.37 -3.77 6.41
N SER A 185 21.30 -3.97 5.47
CA SER A 185 22.28 -2.95 5.07
C SER A 185 21.63 -1.67 4.51
N GLY A 186 20.47 -1.81 3.82
CA GLY A 186 19.71 -0.69 3.25
C GLY A 186 18.55 -0.21 4.14
N SER A 187 18.49 -0.56 5.44
CA SER A 187 17.47 -0.11 6.38
C SER A 187 17.68 1.33 6.82
N PHE A 188 17.55 2.28 5.88
CA PHE A 188 17.79 3.69 6.17
C PHE A 188 16.79 4.20 7.23
N PRO A 189 17.27 4.74 8.37
CA PRO A 189 16.41 5.22 9.45
C PRO A 189 15.39 6.23 8.94
N THR A 190 14.19 6.24 9.54
CA THR A 190 13.01 7.03 9.18
C THR A 190 12.31 6.59 7.89
N LEU A 191 13.03 6.03 6.92
CA LEU A 191 12.43 5.56 5.66
C LEU A 191 11.94 4.11 5.78
N LEU A 192 12.82 3.21 6.23
CA LEU A 192 12.53 1.79 6.36
C LEU A 192 12.68 1.33 7.81
N ASN A 193 11.79 0.47 8.26
CA ASN A 193 11.90 -0.13 9.58
C ASN A 193 13.21 -0.92 9.74
N PRO A 194 13.83 -0.90 10.94
CA PRO A 194 14.97 -1.75 11.27
C PRO A 194 14.68 -3.23 11.07
N ILE A 195 15.70 -4.04 10.81
CA ILE A 195 15.58 -5.49 10.73
C ILE A 195 16.25 -6.16 11.94
N SER A 196 15.52 -7.06 12.60
CA SER A 196 16.10 -7.92 13.62
C SER A 196 16.71 -9.15 12.97
N ILE A 197 18.02 -9.39 13.18
CA ILE A 197 18.73 -10.61 12.80
C ILE A 197 19.30 -11.21 14.07
N LYS A 198 18.90 -12.42 14.43
CA LYS A 198 19.21 -13.04 15.72
C LYS A 198 18.79 -12.08 16.86
N ASN A 199 19.72 -11.71 17.74
CA ASN A 199 19.48 -10.82 18.88
C ASN A 199 19.91 -9.37 18.64
N SER A 200 20.10 -8.95 17.39
CA SER A 200 20.54 -7.59 17.06
C SER A 200 19.51 -6.89 16.18
N VAL A 201 19.19 -5.65 16.51
CA VAL A 201 18.38 -4.76 15.70
C VAL A 201 19.31 -3.94 14.79
N LEU A 202 19.16 -4.15 13.49
CA LEU A 202 20.06 -3.60 12.47
C LEU A 202 19.37 -2.49 11.67
N VAL A 203 20.14 -1.45 11.43
CA VAL A 203 19.80 -0.33 10.54
C VAL A 203 20.88 -0.17 9.47
N ASP A 204 20.71 0.82 8.59
CA ASP A 204 21.65 1.11 7.49
C ASP A 204 23.10 1.14 7.95
N GLY A 205 23.93 0.43 7.20
CA GLY A 205 25.36 0.30 7.51
C GLY A 205 26.14 1.61 7.41
N GLY A 206 25.61 2.59 6.67
CA GLY A 206 26.26 3.88 6.49
C GLY A 206 26.54 4.61 7.78
N ILE A 207 25.71 4.44 8.80
CA ILE A 207 25.89 5.06 10.11
C ILE A 207 27.23 4.65 10.75
N ALA A 208 27.60 3.37 10.65
CA ALA A 208 28.83 2.84 11.26
C ALA A 208 30.01 2.81 10.31
N ASN A 209 29.82 2.42 9.06
CA ASN A 209 30.86 2.34 8.04
C ASN A 209 30.27 2.39 6.63
N ASN A 210 30.24 3.58 6.04
CA ASN A 210 29.64 3.80 4.73
C ASN A 210 30.50 3.35 3.56
N PHE A 211 31.83 3.24 3.76
CA PHE A 211 32.79 2.89 2.69
C PHE A 211 33.85 1.92 3.21
N PRO A 212 33.57 0.59 3.23
CA PRO A 212 34.33 -0.39 4.00
C PRO A 212 35.65 -0.87 3.31
N VAL A 213 36.53 0.05 2.90
CA VAL A 213 37.77 -0.23 2.17
C VAL A 213 38.75 -1.03 3.02
N THR A 214 38.92 -0.68 4.30
CA THR A 214 39.81 -1.42 5.22
C THR A 214 39.41 -2.89 5.34
N ILE A 215 38.10 -3.18 5.37
CA ILE A 215 37.61 -4.56 5.40
C ILE A 215 37.95 -5.28 4.10
N MET A 216 37.83 -4.60 2.95
CA MET A 216 38.19 -5.17 1.65
C MET A 216 39.68 -5.52 1.61
N LYS A 217 40.56 -4.62 2.04
CA LYS A 217 42.02 -4.88 2.10
C LYS A 217 42.36 -6.04 3.04
N SER A 218 41.65 -6.23 4.14
CA SER A 218 41.83 -7.37 5.05
C SER A 218 41.48 -8.73 4.42
N LYS A 219 40.78 -8.76 3.28
CA LYS A 219 40.51 -9.97 2.49
C LYS A 219 41.68 -10.40 1.60
N GLY A 220 42.82 -9.70 1.67
CA GLY A 220 43.99 -9.99 0.85
C GLY A 220 43.82 -9.60 -0.61
N ILE A 221 43.14 -8.48 -0.86
CA ILE A 221 42.96 -7.87 -2.17
C ILE A 221 44.13 -6.97 -2.47
N ASP A 222 44.71 -7.11 -3.69
CA ASP A 222 45.90 -6.38 -4.12
C ASP A 222 45.52 -5.02 -4.71
N ILE A 223 44.41 -4.93 -5.50
CA ILE A 223 43.90 -3.69 -6.11
C ILE A 223 42.48 -3.45 -5.65
N VAL A 224 42.21 -2.37 -4.96
CA VAL A 224 40.89 -1.99 -4.49
C VAL A 224 40.33 -0.82 -5.32
N ILE A 225 39.27 -1.08 -6.08
CA ILE A 225 38.50 -0.07 -6.79
C ILE A 225 37.38 0.40 -5.85
N GLY A 226 37.28 1.67 -5.57
CA GLY A 226 36.25 2.24 -4.74
C GLY A 226 35.36 3.21 -5.50
N VAL A 227 34.05 3.03 -5.42
CA VAL A 227 33.07 3.95 -5.99
C VAL A 227 32.33 4.65 -4.86
N ASP A 228 32.50 5.93 -4.79
CA ASP A 228 31.97 6.79 -3.73
C ASP A 228 30.88 7.72 -4.29
N VAL A 229 29.65 7.59 -3.79
CA VAL A 229 28.53 8.45 -4.13
C VAL A 229 28.09 9.32 -2.95
N GLU A 230 28.93 9.44 -1.93
CA GLU A 230 28.66 10.33 -0.81
C GLU A 230 28.58 11.78 -1.29
N GLY A 231 27.68 12.52 -0.68
CA GLY A 231 27.56 13.96 -0.88
C GLY A 231 28.45 14.74 0.09
N LYS A 232 28.64 16.03 -0.20
CA LYS A 232 29.12 16.99 0.81
C LYS A 232 28.06 17.22 1.85
N LEU A 233 28.45 17.66 3.05
CA LEU A 233 27.49 18.09 4.06
C LEU A 233 26.59 19.22 3.49
N SER A 234 25.30 19.15 3.79
CA SER A 234 24.31 20.11 3.29
C SER A 234 24.57 21.50 3.84
N LYS A 235 24.39 22.53 3.01
CA LYS A 235 24.43 23.91 3.46
C LYS A 235 23.16 24.28 4.23
N LYS A 236 23.20 25.38 4.99
CA LYS A 236 22.13 25.87 5.87
C LYS A 236 20.76 25.98 5.17
N ASP A 237 20.75 26.41 3.94
CA ASP A 237 19.56 26.60 3.09
C ASP A 237 18.79 25.28 2.78
N LYS A 238 19.48 24.14 2.83
CA LYS A 238 18.90 22.80 2.62
C LYS A 238 18.44 22.11 3.93
N LEU A 239 18.77 22.66 5.09
CA LEU A 239 18.44 22.09 6.42
C LEU A 239 17.09 22.62 6.94
N THR A 240 16.03 22.47 6.16
CA THR A 240 14.70 23.06 6.42
C THR A 240 13.72 22.12 7.11
N SER A 241 14.07 20.85 7.30
CA SER A 241 13.19 19.85 7.92
C SER A 241 13.92 19.03 8.97
N ALA A 242 13.17 18.45 9.92
CA ALA A 242 13.72 17.55 10.96
C ALA A 242 14.46 16.35 10.33
N ILE A 243 13.95 15.81 9.22
CA ILE A 243 14.58 14.70 8.48
C ILE A 243 15.91 15.15 7.88
N ALA A 244 15.97 16.34 7.26
CA ALA A 244 17.20 16.87 6.70
C ALA A 244 18.27 17.12 7.78
N ILE A 245 17.86 17.61 8.96
CA ILE A 245 18.75 17.82 10.10
C ILE A 245 19.26 16.49 10.66
N LEU A 246 18.39 15.50 10.85
CA LEU A 246 18.81 14.16 11.30
C LEU A 246 19.77 13.50 10.31
N ASN A 247 19.49 13.59 9.01
CA ASN A 247 20.39 13.09 7.98
C ASN A 247 21.76 13.78 8.03
N GLN A 248 21.79 15.08 8.27
CA GLN A 248 23.03 15.85 8.42
C GLN A 248 23.84 15.36 9.64
N ILE A 249 23.17 15.16 10.79
CA ILE A 249 23.83 14.67 12.03
C ILE A 249 24.45 13.28 11.81
N VAL A 250 23.70 12.37 11.17
CA VAL A 250 24.20 11.03 10.80
C VAL A 250 25.38 11.16 9.84
N SER A 251 25.35 12.10 8.90
CA SER A 251 26.41 12.31 7.89
C SER A 251 27.72 12.80 8.47
N TYR A 252 27.75 13.43 9.64
CA TYR A 252 29.01 13.90 10.24
C TYR A 252 30.00 12.75 10.51
N GLN A 253 29.55 11.70 11.20
CA GLN A 253 30.39 10.54 11.51
C GLN A 253 30.79 9.77 10.24
N MET A 254 29.85 9.67 9.28
CA MET A 254 30.12 9.03 7.99
C MET A 254 31.25 9.76 7.24
N TYR A 255 31.20 11.09 7.18
CA TYR A 255 32.11 11.91 6.39
C TYR A 255 33.58 11.77 6.83
N ASP A 256 33.86 11.88 8.13
CA ASP A 256 35.24 11.80 8.65
C ASP A 256 35.83 10.41 8.48
N LYS A 257 35.06 9.36 8.69
CA LYS A 257 35.48 7.97 8.54
C LYS A 257 35.74 7.63 7.07
N SER A 258 34.85 8.04 6.17
CA SER A 258 34.99 7.81 4.74
C SER A 258 36.22 8.48 4.17
N LYS A 259 36.62 9.68 4.67
CA LYS A 259 37.84 10.34 4.26
C LYS A 259 39.09 9.51 4.53
N GLN A 260 39.16 8.81 5.67
CA GLN A 260 40.28 7.91 6.01
C GLN A 260 40.27 6.64 5.14
N GLU A 261 39.09 6.12 4.80
CA GLU A 261 38.94 4.95 3.94
C GLU A 261 39.35 5.25 2.48
N LYS A 262 38.99 6.43 1.95
CA LYS A 262 39.34 6.88 0.58
C LYS A 262 40.82 6.89 0.33
N ALA A 263 41.63 7.28 1.31
CA ALA A 263 43.09 7.31 1.21
C ALA A 263 43.77 5.95 1.01
N LYS A 264 43.01 4.85 1.22
CA LYS A 264 43.51 3.46 1.10
C LYS A 264 43.17 2.82 -0.26
N LEU A 265 42.46 3.51 -1.14
CA LEU A 265 42.08 3.01 -2.44
C LEU A 265 43.23 3.08 -3.45
N ASP A 266 43.23 2.11 -4.35
CA ASP A 266 44.16 2.12 -5.51
C ASP A 266 43.50 2.82 -6.71
N VAL A 267 42.15 2.72 -6.84
CA VAL A 267 41.35 3.47 -7.83
C VAL A 267 40.17 4.09 -7.12
N TYR A 268 40.09 5.41 -7.11
CA TYR A 268 38.99 6.17 -6.51
C TYR A 268 38.10 6.78 -7.59
N ILE A 269 36.82 6.46 -7.60
CA ILE A 269 35.83 6.92 -8.56
C ILE A 269 34.72 7.65 -7.80
N HIS A 270 34.42 8.87 -8.23
CA HIS A 270 33.47 9.72 -7.54
C HIS A 270 32.55 10.44 -8.55
N PRO A 271 31.39 9.85 -8.90
CA PRO A 271 30.40 10.49 -9.74
C PRO A 271 29.88 11.81 -9.14
N GLU A 272 29.68 12.81 -9.98
CA GLU A 272 29.19 14.13 -9.55
C GLU A 272 27.68 14.11 -9.28
N VAL A 273 27.28 13.48 -8.16
CA VAL A 273 25.87 13.30 -7.73
C VAL A 273 25.53 14.13 -6.48
N TYR A 274 26.26 15.21 -6.23
CA TYR A 274 26.09 16.03 -5.01
C TYR A 274 24.75 16.76 -4.94
N ASP A 275 24.17 17.11 -6.09
CA ASP A 275 22.93 17.87 -6.16
C ASP A 275 21.70 17.02 -5.87
N TYR A 276 21.86 15.69 -5.84
CA TYR A 276 20.76 14.77 -5.55
C TYR A 276 20.72 14.40 -4.06
N SER A 277 19.50 14.26 -3.57
CA SER A 277 19.21 13.71 -2.24
C SER A 277 19.29 12.19 -2.24
N VAL A 278 19.44 11.60 -1.06
CA VAL A 278 19.38 10.13 -0.85
C VAL A 278 18.00 9.55 -1.17
N VAL A 279 16.95 10.39 -1.27
CA VAL A 279 15.56 9.99 -1.55
C VAL A 279 15.07 10.37 -2.95
N ASP A 280 15.91 10.91 -3.83
CA ASP A 280 15.53 11.35 -5.19
C ASP A 280 15.48 10.16 -6.17
N PHE A 281 14.68 9.15 -5.81
CA PHE A 281 14.54 7.92 -6.62
C PHE A 281 13.80 8.14 -7.95
N ASP A 282 13.12 9.27 -8.11
CA ASP A 282 12.52 9.73 -9.36
C ASP A 282 13.54 10.25 -10.37
N LYS A 283 14.73 10.64 -9.90
CA LYS A 283 15.84 11.15 -10.69
C LYS A 283 16.81 10.06 -11.19
N LYS A 284 16.35 8.81 -11.26
CA LYS A 284 17.20 7.65 -11.57
C LYS A 284 17.97 7.78 -12.88
N ASP A 285 17.34 8.30 -13.94
CA ASP A 285 17.97 8.42 -15.26
C ASP A 285 19.08 9.47 -15.26
N GLU A 286 18.86 10.62 -14.61
CA GLU A 286 19.87 11.67 -14.46
C GLU A 286 21.08 11.18 -13.64
N ILE A 287 20.82 10.40 -12.56
CA ILE A 287 21.89 9.86 -11.70
C ILE A 287 22.71 8.79 -12.45
N LEU A 288 22.04 7.92 -13.23
CA LEU A 288 22.71 6.95 -14.09
C LEU A 288 23.63 7.63 -15.11
N GLU A 289 23.15 8.70 -15.77
CA GLU A 289 23.93 9.49 -16.73
C GLU A 289 25.18 10.10 -16.09
N LYS A 290 25.06 10.70 -14.88
CA LYS A 290 26.22 11.21 -14.12
C LYS A 290 27.24 10.11 -13.83
N GLY A 291 26.75 8.92 -13.47
CA GLY A 291 27.59 7.74 -13.31
C GLY A 291 28.33 7.37 -14.59
N GLU A 292 27.68 7.39 -15.76
CA GLU A 292 28.32 7.06 -17.05
C GLU A 292 29.40 8.05 -17.46
N ILE A 293 29.15 9.34 -17.25
CA ILE A 293 30.14 10.39 -17.54
C ILE A 293 31.41 10.14 -16.73
N GLU A 294 31.28 9.83 -15.45
CA GLU A 294 32.44 9.57 -14.59
C GLU A 294 33.13 8.25 -14.91
N ALA A 295 32.40 7.14 -15.04
CA ALA A 295 32.94 5.80 -15.29
C ALA A 295 33.80 5.74 -16.57
N LYS A 296 33.39 6.45 -17.63
CA LYS A 296 34.13 6.53 -18.91
C LYS A 296 35.54 7.08 -18.74
N LYS A 297 35.80 7.96 -17.78
CA LYS A 297 37.16 8.50 -17.52
C LYS A 297 38.16 7.41 -17.09
N PHE A 298 37.64 6.33 -16.51
CA PHE A 298 38.47 5.22 -15.98
C PHE A 298 38.60 4.04 -16.96
N SER A 299 38.02 4.11 -18.17
CA SER A 299 38.04 3.00 -19.15
C SER A 299 39.49 2.55 -19.50
N LYS A 300 40.47 3.46 -19.54
CA LYS A 300 41.87 3.11 -19.78
C LYS A 300 42.47 2.34 -18.61
N ILE A 301 42.28 2.82 -17.39
CA ILE A 301 42.76 2.19 -16.14
C ILE A 301 42.17 0.78 -16.01
N PHE A 302 40.87 0.63 -16.30
CA PHE A 302 40.18 -0.68 -16.25
C PHE A 302 40.77 -1.67 -17.26
N LYS A 303 41.09 -1.24 -18.48
CA LYS A 303 41.78 -2.09 -19.47
C LYS A 303 43.19 -2.50 -18.99
N GLU A 304 43.92 -1.59 -18.36
CA GLU A 304 45.25 -1.88 -17.80
C GLU A 304 45.19 -2.88 -16.64
N ILE A 305 44.14 -2.79 -15.77
CA ILE A 305 43.91 -3.76 -14.69
C ILE A 305 43.53 -5.12 -15.29
N ALA A 306 42.62 -5.15 -16.26
CA ALA A 306 42.19 -6.39 -16.92
C ALA A 306 43.36 -7.09 -17.63
N ALA A 307 44.28 -6.34 -18.25
CA ALA A 307 45.46 -6.89 -18.92
C ALA A 307 46.44 -7.59 -17.96
N LYS A 308 46.41 -7.26 -16.66
CA LYS A 308 47.23 -7.92 -15.61
C LYS A 308 46.59 -9.23 -15.13
N GLN A 309 45.35 -9.53 -15.52
CA GLN A 309 44.64 -10.74 -15.13
C GLN A 309 44.73 -11.81 -16.22
N ILE A 310 45.38 -12.93 -15.92
CA ILE A 310 45.70 -14.00 -16.88
C ILE A 310 44.51 -14.93 -17.10
N THR A 311 43.67 -15.14 -16.09
CA THR A 311 42.57 -16.11 -16.10
C THR A 311 41.24 -15.42 -16.27
N LYS A 312 40.55 -15.69 -17.39
CA LYS A 312 39.17 -15.24 -17.58
C LYS A 312 38.18 -16.29 -17.02
N LYS A 313 37.49 -15.96 -15.94
CA LYS A 313 36.34 -16.76 -15.47
C LYS A 313 35.13 -16.38 -16.31
N ASN A 314 34.47 -17.36 -16.95
CA ASN A 314 33.21 -17.11 -17.63
C ASN A 314 32.15 -16.75 -16.58
N LYS A 315 31.65 -15.53 -16.62
CA LYS A 315 30.50 -15.09 -15.81
C LYS A 315 29.28 -15.86 -16.29
N LYS A 316 28.68 -16.66 -15.43
CA LYS A 316 27.39 -17.29 -15.73
C LYS A 316 26.31 -16.20 -15.61
N SER A 317 25.57 -15.96 -16.68
CA SER A 317 24.39 -15.09 -16.60
C SER A 317 23.38 -15.69 -15.64
N VAL A 318 22.78 -14.84 -14.83
CA VAL A 318 21.68 -15.24 -13.95
C VAL A 318 20.41 -15.22 -14.75
N ASN A 319 19.82 -16.39 -14.99
CA ASN A 319 18.46 -16.44 -15.47
C ASN A 319 17.55 -16.26 -14.26
N ILE A 320 16.76 -15.18 -14.22
CA ILE A 320 15.64 -15.06 -13.27
C ILE A 320 14.72 -16.26 -13.52
N ASN A 321 14.70 -17.18 -12.57
CA ASN A 321 13.94 -18.42 -12.73
C ASN A 321 12.45 -18.12 -12.58
N ILE A 322 11.71 -18.18 -13.68
CA ILE A 322 10.25 -18.03 -13.73
C ILE A 322 9.53 -19.37 -13.54
N ASP A 323 10.26 -20.49 -13.35
CA ASP A 323 9.66 -21.81 -13.23
C ASP A 323 8.78 -21.90 -11.99
N LYS A 324 7.64 -22.56 -12.17
CA LYS A 324 6.74 -22.89 -11.07
C LYS A 324 7.33 -24.04 -10.26
N LYS A 325 7.34 -23.85 -8.95
CA LYS A 325 7.77 -24.85 -7.98
C LYS A 325 6.55 -25.53 -7.39
N TYR A 326 6.47 -26.86 -7.49
CA TYR A 326 5.41 -27.64 -6.86
C TYR A 326 5.63 -27.70 -5.34
N ILE A 327 4.60 -27.34 -4.58
CA ILE A 327 4.63 -27.21 -3.12
C ILE A 327 3.96 -28.44 -2.52
N SER A 328 4.75 -29.39 -2.00
CA SER A 328 4.23 -30.58 -1.33
C SER A 328 3.84 -30.35 0.12
N LYS A 329 4.47 -29.37 0.79
CA LYS A 329 4.22 -29.03 2.19
C LYS A 329 4.47 -27.55 2.44
N ILE A 330 3.68 -26.95 3.34
CA ILE A 330 3.86 -25.57 3.81
C ILE A 330 4.12 -25.60 5.30
N ASN A 331 5.22 -25.00 5.74
CA ASN A 331 5.52 -24.80 7.17
C ASN A 331 5.38 -23.32 7.48
N ILE A 332 4.82 -23.00 8.65
CA ILE A 332 4.65 -21.62 9.13
C ILE A 332 5.17 -21.55 10.55
N ILE A 333 6.12 -20.66 10.79
CA ILE A 333 6.67 -20.37 12.12
C ILE A 333 6.57 -18.86 12.40
N GLY A 334 6.53 -18.48 13.67
CA GLY A 334 6.48 -17.08 14.10
C GLY A 334 5.11 -16.43 14.03
N SER A 335 4.02 -17.20 13.88
CA SER A 335 2.65 -16.74 13.99
C SER A 335 2.02 -17.28 15.27
N ASN A 336 1.93 -16.45 16.31
CA ASN A 336 1.43 -16.83 17.63
C ASN A 336 -0.03 -16.40 17.84
N PHE A 337 -0.41 -15.24 17.31
CA PHE A 337 -1.76 -14.71 17.40
C PHE A 337 -2.70 -15.27 16.34
N TYR A 338 -2.18 -15.61 15.15
CA TYR A 338 -3.01 -16.04 14.03
C TYR A 338 -2.83 -17.52 13.73
N THR A 339 -3.94 -18.21 13.51
CA THR A 339 -3.92 -19.64 13.18
C THR A 339 -3.30 -19.90 11.81
N ARG A 340 -2.78 -21.14 11.60
CA ARG A 340 -2.32 -21.59 10.28
C ARG A 340 -3.39 -21.37 9.19
N ALA A 341 -4.65 -21.67 9.50
CA ALA A 341 -5.78 -21.48 8.56
C ALA A 341 -5.97 -20.02 8.17
N PHE A 342 -5.83 -19.09 9.11
CA PHE A 342 -5.86 -17.66 8.84
C PHE A 342 -4.74 -17.26 7.87
N VAL A 343 -3.48 -17.63 8.17
CA VAL A 343 -2.31 -17.28 7.36
C VAL A 343 -2.46 -17.81 5.93
N LEU A 344 -2.77 -19.11 5.77
CA LEU A 344 -2.96 -19.74 4.47
C LEU A 344 -4.15 -19.12 3.71
N GLY A 345 -5.23 -18.78 4.43
CA GLY A 345 -6.38 -18.07 3.86
C GLY A 345 -6.03 -16.70 3.31
N LYS A 346 -5.24 -15.93 4.05
CA LYS A 346 -4.80 -14.60 3.59
C LYS A 346 -3.76 -14.71 2.46
N LEU A 347 -2.85 -15.67 2.50
CA LEU A 347 -1.92 -15.96 1.39
C LEU A 347 -2.64 -16.53 0.16
N ASN A 348 -3.78 -17.19 0.34
CA ASN A 348 -4.48 -17.95 -0.69
C ASN A 348 -3.55 -19.00 -1.35
N ILE A 349 -2.80 -19.73 -0.53
CA ILE A 349 -1.87 -20.81 -0.94
C ILE A 349 -2.30 -22.09 -0.23
N LYS A 350 -2.22 -23.21 -0.95
CA LYS A 350 -2.45 -24.55 -0.39
C LYS A 350 -1.37 -25.54 -0.82
N GLU A 351 -1.20 -26.59 -0.07
CA GLU A 351 -0.37 -27.74 -0.45
C GLU A 351 -0.92 -28.34 -1.75
N GLY A 352 -0.03 -28.69 -2.69
CA GLY A 352 -0.38 -29.11 -4.05
C GLY A 352 -0.34 -27.99 -5.10
N ASP A 353 -0.22 -26.73 -4.70
CA ASP A 353 -0.07 -25.64 -5.66
C ASP A 353 1.30 -25.66 -6.35
N SER A 354 1.34 -25.16 -7.58
CA SER A 354 2.59 -24.91 -8.33
C SER A 354 2.71 -23.42 -8.58
N LEU A 355 3.65 -22.76 -7.90
CA LEU A 355 3.78 -21.30 -7.90
C LEU A 355 5.20 -20.87 -8.28
N SER A 356 5.28 -19.79 -9.08
CA SER A 356 6.52 -19.05 -9.32
C SER A 356 6.80 -18.09 -8.15
N ARG A 357 8.02 -17.57 -8.07
CA ARG A 357 8.36 -16.54 -7.08
C ARG A 357 7.51 -15.29 -7.19
N GLN A 358 7.25 -14.84 -8.40
CA GLN A 358 6.39 -13.68 -8.63
C GLN A 358 4.96 -13.92 -8.13
N GLU A 359 4.42 -15.13 -8.35
CA GLU A 359 3.11 -15.48 -7.80
C GLU A 359 3.12 -15.49 -6.27
N ILE A 360 4.19 -16.01 -5.63
CA ILE A 360 4.34 -15.97 -4.16
C ILE A 360 4.46 -14.53 -3.66
N THR A 361 5.23 -13.66 -4.31
CA THR A 361 5.30 -12.25 -3.95
C THR A 361 3.92 -11.59 -3.94
N LYS A 362 3.10 -11.83 -4.97
CA LYS A 362 1.72 -11.36 -5.01
C LYS A 362 0.88 -11.88 -3.85
N ARG A 363 1.09 -13.14 -3.45
CA ARG A 363 0.40 -13.76 -2.30
C ARG A 363 0.87 -13.13 -0.97
N ILE A 364 2.17 -12.88 -0.83
CA ILE A 364 2.75 -12.20 0.33
C ILE A 364 2.19 -10.77 0.46
N GLN A 365 2.01 -10.05 -0.63
CA GLN A 365 1.36 -8.74 -0.60
C GLN A 365 -0.03 -8.78 0.04
N LEU A 366 -0.78 -9.86 -0.20
CA LEU A 366 -2.10 -10.06 0.39
C LEU A 366 -2.04 -10.26 1.91
N LEU A 367 -1.06 -10.99 2.41
CA LEU A 367 -0.86 -11.15 3.86
C LEU A 367 -0.30 -9.86 4.47
N SER A 368 0.64 -9.20 3.79
CA SER A 368 1.22 -7.92 4.23
C SER A 368 0.18 -6.81 4.35
N ALA A 369 -0.83 -6.79 3.46
CA ALA A 369 -1.93 -5.82 3.48
C ALA A 369 -2.74 -5.88 4.79
N THR A 370 -2.77 -7.00 5.50
CA THR A 370 -3.43 -7.10 6.82
C THR A 370 -2.73 -6.30 7.91
N LYS A 371 -1.48 -5.86 7.68
CA LYS A 371 -0.61 -5.18 8.66
C LYS A 371 -0.41 -5.97 9.96
N ASN A 372 -0.65 -7.28 9.94
CA ASN A 372 -0.47 -8.16 11.10
C ASN A 372 0.99 -8.59 11.29
N TYR A 373 1.78 -8.49 10.24
CA TYR A 373 3.18 -8.91 10.24
C TYR A 373 4.09 -7.74 9.92
N GLU A 374 5.16 -7.62 10.69
CA GLU A 374 6.25 -6.67 10.45
C GLU A 374 7.09 -7.13 9.26
N ARG A 375 7.34 -8.45 9.17
CA ARG A 375 8.15 -9.07 8.13
C ARG A 375 7.67 -10.47 7.81
N ILE A 376 7.65 -10.79 6.52
CA ILE A 376 7.29 -12.09 5.97
C ILE A 376 8.49 -12.59 5.17
N GLU A 377 9.15 -13.61 5.67
CA GLU A 377 10.26 -14.29 5.01
C GLU A 377 9.78 -15.64 4.49
N TYR A 378 10.38 -16.13 3.41
CA TYR A 378 10.07 -17.45 2.90
C TYR A 378 11.24 -18.08 2.16
N ASN A 379 11.28 -19.43 2.17
CA ASN A 379 12.27 -20.22 1.45
C ASN A 379 11.63 -21.45 0.84
N PHE A 380 12.14 -21.88 -0.33
CA PHE A 380 11.83 -23.17 -0.91
C PHE A 380 12.90 -24.18 -0.52
N ILE A 381 12.50 -25.28 0.08
CA ILE A 381 13.40 -26.39 0.41
C ILE A 381 13.11 -27.54 -0.54
N LYS A 382 13.99 -27.69 -1.54
CA LYS A 382 13.87 -28.78 -2.53
C LYS A 382 14.02 -30.14 -1.87
N GLN A 383 13.09 -31.04 -2.14
CA GLN A 383 13.07 -32.41 -1.66
C GLN A 383 13.70 -33.37 -2.67
N LYS A 384 13.94 -34.66 -2.22
CA LYS A 384 14.54 -35.68 -3.08
C LYS A 384 13.65 -36.09 -4.27
N ASP A 385 12.35 -35.98 -4.14
CA ASP A 385 11.34 -36.25 -5.17
C ASP A 385 11.07 -35.09 -6.13
N ASN A 386 11.94 -34.05 -6.12
CA ASN A 386 11.81 -32.81 -6.86
C ASN A 386 10.64 -31.90 -6.44
N SER A 387 9.87 -32.25 -5.41
CA SER A 387 8.92 -31.36 -4.78
C SER A 387 9.64 -30.29 -3.93
N ASN A 388 8.89 -29.29 -3.45
CA ASN A 388 9.44 -28.29 -2.55
C ASN A 388 8.58 -28.17 -1.30
N HIS A 389 9.21 -28.04 -0.14
CA HIS A 389 8.58 -27.47 1.03
C HIS A 389 8.70 -25.96 0.94
N LEU A 390 7.61 -25.26 1.25
CA LEU A 390 7.58 -23.81 1.34
C LEU A 390 7.51 -23.42 2.82
N ASP A 391 8.61 -22.88 3.32
CA ASP A 391 8.75 -22.47 4.71
C ASP A 391 8.55 -20.97 4.81
N PHE A 392 7.58 -20.55 5.62
CA PHE A 392 7.38 -19.15 6.02
C PHE A 392 7.92 -18.92 7.43
N ASN A 393 8.70 -17.85 7.57
CA ASN A 393 9.11 -17.30 8.86
C ASN A 393 8.47 -15.91 9.00
N LEU A 394 7.48 -15.79 9.89
CA LEU A 394 6.67 -14.62 10.08
C LEU A 394 7.12 -13.88 11.34
N VAL A 395 7.27 -12.58 11.24
CA VAL A 395 7.51 -11.70 12.39
C VAL A 395 6.25 -10.88 12.59
N GLU A 396 5.54 -11.12 13.68
CA GLU A 396 4.29 -10.41 13.98
C GLU A 396 4.54 -8.95 14.33
N SER A 397 3.58 -8.09 13.99
CA SER A 397 3.63 -6.66 14.29
C SER A 397 3.40 -6.42 15.79
N GLU A 398 4.23 -5.60 16.40
CA GLU A 398 4.01 -5.11 17.77
C GLU A 398 2.97 -3.97 17.82
N GLU A 399 2.57 -3.43 16.65
CA GLU A 399 1.62 -2.32 16.55
C GLU A 399 0.19 -2.88 16.52
N ASN A 400 -0.40 -3.05 17.69
CA ASN A 400 -1.74 -3.62 17.84
C ASN A 400 -2.83 -2.56 17.92
N ALA A 401 -2.49 -1.32 18.30
CA ALA A 401 -3.45 -0.23 18.41
C ALA A 401 -3.00 1.00 17.62
N THR A 402 -3.97 1.70 17.03
CA THR A 402 -3.74 2.93 16.25
C THR A 402 -4.79 3.98 16.59
N LEU A 403 -4.38 5.25 16.59
CA LEU A 403 -5.25 6.40 16.57
C LEU A 403 -5.12 7.09 15.20
N SER A 404 -6.25 7.30 14.53
CA SER A 404 -6.28 7.93 13.21
C SER A 404 -7.18 9.15 13.23
N VAL A 405 -6.86 10.16 12.42
CA VAL A 405 -7.64 11.37 12.29
C VAL A 405 -7.97 11.69 10.85
N GLY A 406 -9.17 12.22 10.62
CA GLY A 406 -9.63 12.71 9.33
C GLY A 406 -10.45 13.97 9.49
N ALA A 407 -10.58 14.74 8.41
CA ALA A 407 -11.44 15.91 8.39
C ALA A 407 -12.39 15.83 7.19
N HIS A 408 -13.56 16.41 7.35
CA HIS A 408 -14.59 16.40 6.33
C HIS A 408 -15.49 17.62 6.44
N TYR A 409 -15.96 18.09 5.29
CA TYR A 409 -17.04 19.05 5.15
C TYR A 409 -17.94 18.68 3.97
N ASP A 410 -19.23 18.60 4.20
CA ASP A 410 -20.26 18.45 3.16
C ASP A 410 -21.53 19.28 3.48
N TYR A 411 -22.46 19.29 2.53
CA TYR A 411 -23.68 20.07 2.69
C TYR A 411 -24.61 19.52 3.78
N LEU A 412 -24.67 18.19 3.98
CA LEU A 412 -25.59 17.54 4.92
C LEU A 412 -25.06 17.55 6.34
N TYR A 413 -23.85 16.99 6.52
CA TYR A 413 -23.26 16.80 7.86
C TYR A 413 -22.43 17.98 8.32
N LYS A 414 -22.19 18.98 7.46
CA LYS A 414 -21.37 20.17 7.74
C LYS A 414 -19.92 19.78 8.06
N SER A 415 -19.29 20.51 9.00
CA SER A 415 -17.93 20.22 9.40
C SER A 415 -17.85 19.02 10.35
N GLY A 416 -16.82 18.19 10.18
CA GLY A 416 -16.56 17.07 11.06
C GLY A 416 -15.08 16.70 11.12
N VAL A 417 -14.62 16.36 12.31
CA VAL A 417 -13.31 15.76 12.55
C VAL A 417 -13.51 14.35 13.05
N LEU A 418 -13.05 13.38 12.25
CA LEU A 418 -13.04 11.98 12.60
C LEU A 418 -11.85 11.69 13.51
N VAL A 419 -12.09 11.05 14.63
CA VAL A 419 -11.10 10.38 15.46
C VAL A 419 -11.44 8.89 15.45
N ASN A 420 -10.55 8.07 14.91
CA ASN A 420 -10.70 6.61 14.90
C ASN A 420 -9.69 5.99 15.86
N TYR A 421 -10.15 5.14 16.76
CA TYR A 421 -9.32 4.23 17.54
C TYR A 421 -9.56 2.80 17.05
N SER A 422 -8.49 2.12 16.64
CA SER A 422 -8.54 0.72 16.21
C SER A 422 -7.54 -0.11 17.01
N GLN A 423 -7.97 -1.29 17.47
CA GLN A 423 -7.13 -2.21 18.24
C GLN A 423 -7.37 -3.64 17.79
N LYS A 424 -6.29 -4.37 17.59
CA LYS A 424 -6.26 -5.83 17.34
C LYS A 424 -6.00 -6.56 18.64
N HIS A 425 -6.42 -7.83 18.72
CA HIS A 425 -6.17 -8.69 19.88
C HIS A 425 -6.69 -8.10 21.19
N MET A 426 -7.92 -7.52 21.14
CA MET A 426 -8.51 -6.87 22.31
C MET A 426 -9.13 -7.88 23.28
N LEU A 427 -9.93 -8.82 22.76
CA LEU A 427 -10.61 -9.88 23.51
C LEU A 427 -10.13 -11.26 23.13
N ILE A 428 -9.88 -11.49 21.85
CA ILE A 428 -9.38 -12.75 21.30
C ILE A 428 -8.30 -12.51 20.23
N ASN A 429 -7.55 -13.55 19.86
CA ASN A 429 -6.33 -13.41 19.04
C ASN A 429 -6.55 -12.87 17.62
N ASN A 430 -7.72 -13.03 17.03
CA ASN A 430 -8.01 -12.66 15.64
C ASN A 430 -9.13 -11.62 15.53
N ASP A 431 -9.36 -10.85 16.58
CA ASP A 431 -10.33 -9.77 16.58
C ASP A 431 -9.75 -8.43 16.11
N LEU A 432 -10.66 -7.56 15.75
CA LEU A 432 -10.42 -6.17 15.42
C LEU A 432 -11.55 -5.31 16.01
N PHE A 433 -11.20 -4.46 16.93
CA PHE A 433 -12.03 -3.39 17.46
C PHE A 433 -11.75 -2.11 16.67
N SER A 434 -12.79 -1.39 16.27
CA SER A 434 -12.68 -0.07 15.65
C SER A 434 -13.82 0.84 16.11
N LEU A 435 -13.46 2.01 16.60
CA LEU A 435 -14.41 3.05 17.02
C LEU A 435 -14.08 4.36 16.30
N ASP A 436 -15.00 4.81 15.48
CA ASP A 436 -15.03 6.13 14.89
C ASP A 436 -15.88 7.06 15.75
N VAL A 437 -15.38 8.23 16.05
CA VAL A 437 -16.14 9.34 16.65
C VAL A 437 -15.95 10.56 15.77
N VAL A 438 -17.03 11.10 15.25
CA VAL A 438 -17.02 12.33 14.43
C VAL A 438 -17.52 13.47 15.29
N LEU A 439 -16.62 14.41 15.55
CA LEU A 439 -16.86 15.63 16.32
C LEU A 439 -17.03 16.81 15.35
N GLY A 440 -18.06 17.61 15.55
CA GLY A 440 -18.36 18.77 14.69
C GLY A 440 -19.81 19.20 14.79
N ASP A 441 -20.38 19.72 13.70
CA ASP A 441 -21.76 20.21 13.68
C ASP A 441 -22.79 19.10 13.97
N ASN A 442 -22.49 17.88 13.52
CA ASN A 442 -23.34 16.69 13.73
C ASN A 442 -22.51 15.57 14.35
N LEU A 443 -22.74 15.29 15.61
CA LEU A 443 -22.06 14.19 16.32
C LEU A 443 -22.50 12.84 15.73
N ARG A 444 -21.53 12.01 15.39
CA ARG A 444 -21.76 10.64 14.87
C ARG A 444 -20.76 9.68 15.48
N TYR A 445 -21.11 8.41 15.57
CA TYR A 445 -20.14 7.35 15.84
C TYR A 445 -20.40 6.12 14.96
N ASN A 446 -19.34 5.32 14.75
CA ASN A 446 -19.43 4.01 14.15
C ASN A 446 -18.47 3.07 14.88
N PHE A 447 -19.04 2.16 15.62
CA PHE A 447 -18.34 1.11 16.34
C PHE A 447 -18.41 -0.19 15.55
N ASN A 448 -17.30 -0.91 15.46
CA ASN A 448 -17.26 -2.22 14.83
C ASN A 448 -16.30 -3.15 15.61
N TYR A 449 -16.82 -4.29 15.99
CA TYR A 449 -16.05 -5.41 16.53
C TYR A 449 -16.18 -6.57 15.56
N PHE A 450 -15.05 -7.04 15.02
CA PHE A 450 -15.00 -8.03 13.96
C PHE A 450 -14.00 -9.14 14.29
N VAL A 451 -14.39 -10.39 14.12
CA VAL A 451 -13.55 -11.57 14.30
C VAL A 451 -13.30 -12.20 12.94
N ASP A 452 -12.04 -12.11 12.48
CA ASP A 452 -11.61 -12.60 11.16
C ASP A 452 -11.09 -14.03 11.26
N ASN A 453 -11.84 -14.99 10.77
CA ASN A 453 -11.48 -16.41 10.79
C ASN A 453 -10.79 -16.88 9.49
N GLY A 454 -10.36 -15.96 8.62
CA GLY A 454 -9.65 -16.29 7.38
C GLY A 454 -10.53 -16.99 6.35
N PHE A 455 -10.36 -18.33 6.16
CA PHE A 455 -11.19 -19.13 5.26
C PHE A 455 -12.59 -19.40 5.80
N TYR A 456 -12.77 -19.35 7.11
CA TYR A 456 -14.01 -19.69 7.76
C TYR A 456 -14.95 -18.50 7.89
N ILE A 457 -16.19 -18.78 8.30
CA ILE A 457 -17.18 -17.72 8.57
C ILE A 457 -16.64 -16.81 9.67
N SER A 458 -16.56 -15.54 9.35
CA SER A 458 -16.25 -14.44 10.26
C SER A 458 -17.54 -13.87 10.83
N TYR A 459 -17.47 -13.24 11.99
CA TYR A 459 -18.65 -12.64 12.64
C TYR A 459 -18.29 -11.28 13.24
N GLY A 460 -19.30 -10.45 13.37
CA GLY A 460 -19.14 -9.12 13.90
C GLY A 460 -20.35 -8.54 14.59
N PHE A 461 -20.07 -7.50 15.34
CA PHE A 461 -21.08 -6.60 15.89
C PHE A 461 -20.76 -5.18 15.45
N ARG A 462 -21.78 -4.46 14.97
CA ARG A 462 -21.67 -3.04 14.56
C ARG A 462 -22.72 -2.23 15.30
N SER A 463 -22.33 -1.04 15.75
CA SER A 463 -23.26 -0.04 16.29
C SER A 463 -22.94 1.30 15.65
N ARG A 464 -23.94 1.97 15.09
CA ARG A 464 -23.81 3.24 14.40
C ARG A 464 -24.83 4.23 14.94
N TYR A 465 -24.40 5.47 15.12
CA TYR A 465 -25.24 6.63 15.44
C TYR A 465 -25.03 7.70 14.39
N ASP A 466 -26.08 8.06 13.70
CA ASP A 466 -26.13 9.16 12.74
C ASP A 466 -27.15 10.19 13.20
N HIS A 467 -26.76 11.46 13.14
CA HIS A 467 -27.64 12.58 13.40
C HIS A 467 -27.37 13.70 12.41
N PHE A 468 -28.41 14.28 11.86
CA PHE A 468 -28.30 15.47 11.02
C PHE A 468 -29.56 16.34 11.11
N ARG A 469 -29.39 17.60 10.71
CA ARG A 469 -30.46 18.55 10.48
C ARG A 469 -30.31 19.10 9.07
N ALA A 470 -31.37 19.01 8.28
CA ALA A 470 -31.35 19.49 6.91
C ALA A 470 -32.68 20.11 6.54
N ASN A 471 -32.64 21.20 5.77
CA ASN A 471 -33.86 21.67 5.10
C ASN A 471 -34.20 20.70 3.98
N SER A 472 -35.43 20.28 3.91
CA SER A 472 -35.90 19.32 2.92
C SER A 472 -37.35 19.58 2.54
N LYS A 473 -37.67 19.30 1.30
CA LYS A 473 -39.03 19.30 0.79
C LYS A 473 -39.79 17.99 1.11
N PHE A 474 -39.38 17.21 2.06
CA PHE A 474 -39.93 15.93 2.52
C PHE A 474 -41.42 15.82 2.22
N ASN A 475 -41.78 15.39 1.01
CA ASN A 475 -43.09 15.58 0.41
C ASN A 475 -44.24 14.95 1.22
N SER A 476 -44.01 13.82 1.86
CA SER A 476 -44.99 13.15 2.71
C SER A 476 -45.45 13.98 3.90
N VAL A 477 -44.63 14.89 4.40
CA VAL A 477 -44.97 15.80 5.50
C VAL A 477 -45.45 17.14 4.95
N VAL A 478 -44.72 17.70 3.98
CA VAL A 478 -45.02 19.01 3.39
C VAL A 478 -46.37 19.05 2.72
N SER A 479 -46.75 17.96 2.03
CA SER A 479 -48.06 17.85 1.36
C SER A 479 -49.29 17.92 2.30
N GLN A 480 -49.10 17.62 3.57
CA GLN A 480 -50.13 17.70 4.60
C GLN A 480 -50.37 19.15 5.08
N PHE A 481 -49.48 20.10 4.73
CA PHE A 481 -49.51 21.48 5.21
C PHE A 481 -49.45 22.47 4.03
N PRO A 482 -50.59 22.97 3.51
CA PRO A 482 -50.66 23.73 2.24
C PRO A 482 -49.79 25.01 2.16
N ASN A 483 -49.34 25.52 3.29
CA ASN A 483 -48.51 26.76 3.37
C ASN A 483 -47.06 26.52 3.69
N VAL A 484 -46.62 25.25 3.68
CA VAL A 484 -45.23 24.87 4.00
C VAL A 484 -44.58 24.35 2.74
N ASN A 485 -43.49 24.98 2.27
CA ASN A 485 -42.74 24.53 1.09
C ASN A 485 -41.53 23.65 1.43
N SER A 486 -41.05 23.69 2.67
CA SER A 486 -39.96 22.85 3.16
C SER A 486 -39.96 22.79 4.68
N ILE A 487 -39.35 21.79 5.23
CA ILE A 487 -39.20 21.58 6.68
C ILE A 487 -37.74 21.46 7.06
N ASN A 488 -37.41 21.87 8.28
CA ASN A 488 -36.17 21.53 8.92
C ASN A 488 -36.27 20.12 9.50
N LEU A 489 -35.87 19.12 8.70
CA LEU A 489 -35.86 17.73 9.12
C LEU A 489 -34.76 17.51 10.16
N LYS A 490 -35.16 16.95 11.30
CA LYS A 490 -34.29 16.41 12.34
C LYS A 490 -34.30 14.89 12.19
N TYR A 491 -33.16 14.30 11.95
CA TYR A 491 -33.06 12.85 11.72
C TYR A 491 -32.02 12.24 12.65
N THR A 492 -32.41 11.19 13.36
CA THR A 492 -31.53 10.42 14.24
C THR A 492 -31.74 8.95 14.00
N ASP A 493 -30.66 8.23 13.74
CA ASP A 493 -30.63 6.79 13.49
C ASP A 493 -29.59 6.14 14.38
N ILE A 494 -30.01 5.17 15.20
CA ILE A 494 -29.12 4.26 15.91
C ILE A 494 -29.35 2.87 15.34
N THR A 495 -28.33 2.31 14.70
CA THR A 495 -28.43 0.98 14.09
C THR A 495 -27.42 0.04 14.75
N ASN A 496 -27.93 -1.06 15.33
CA ASN A 496 -27.14 -2.12 15.95
C ASN A 496 -27.28 -3.40 15.14
N GLN A 497 -26.18 -4.03 14.78
CA GLN A 497 -26.15 -5.20 13.91
C GLN A 497 -25.28 -6.30 14.49
N ILE A 498 -25.77 -7.54 14.48
CA ILE A 498 -24.96 -8.74 14.67
C ILE A 498 -24.97 -9.50 13.36
N TYR A 499 -23.80 -9.88 12.85
CA TYR A 499 -23.73 -10.51 11.54
C TYR A 499 -22.68 -11.59 11.44
N VAL A 500 -22.89 -12.49 10.49
CA VAL A 500 -21.90 -13.43 9.98
C VAL A 500 -21.57 -13.08 8.54
N GLN A 501 -20.31 -13.26 8.18
CA GLN A 501 -19.80 -12.90 6.85
C GLN A 501 -18.79 -13.93 6.36
N THR A 502 -18.81 -14.21 5.07
CA THR A 502 -17.72 -14.89 4.38
C THR A 502 -17.25 -14.08 3.20
N THR A 503 -15.97 -14.23 2.84
CA THR A 503 -15.37 -13.54 1.70
C THR A 503 -14.84 -14.53 0.68
N PHE A 504 -15.15 -14.31 -0.59
CA PHE A 504 -14.65 -15.11 -1.71
C PHE A 504 -13.69 -14.30 -2.56
N ASP A 505 -12.53 -14.89 -2.86
CA ASP A 505 -11.48 -14.30 -3.70
C ASP A 505 -11.15 -12.84 -3.32
N ARG A 506 -11.45 -12.43 -2.07
CA ARG A 506 -11.26 -11.07 -1.51
C ARG A 506 -11.92 -9.95 -2.31
N LYS A 507 -12.74 -10.31 -3.27
CA LYS A 507 -13.50 -9.38 -4.11
C LYS A 507 -14.95 -9.35 -3.72
N PHE A 508 -15.48 -10.47 -3.22
CA PHE A 508 -16.87 -10.62 -2.80
C PHE A 508 -16.96 -10.81 -1.29
N ALA A 509 -17.94 -10.18 -0.67
CA ALA A 509 -18.37 -10.46 0.70
C ALA A 509 -19.86 -10.74 0.70
N ILE A 510 -20.27 -11.83 1.36
CA ILE A 510 -21.66 -12.17 1.60
C ILE A 510 -21.87 -12.23 3.09
N GLY A 511 -22.91 -11.57 3.58
CA GLY A 511 -23.25 -11.57 5.00
C GLY A 511 -24.75 -11.65 5.25
N LEU A 512 -25.07 -12.15 6.42
CA LEU A 512 -26.44 -12.22 6.98
C LEU A 512 -26.39 -11.76 8.43
N GLY A 513 -27.46 -11.12 8.89
CA GLY A 513 -27.49 -10.65 10.28
C GLY A 513 -28.85 -10.23 10.78
N LEU A 514 -28.84 -9.86 12.05
CA LEU A 514 -29.96 -9.25 12.76
C LEU A 514 -29.66 -7.76 12.94
N GLU A 515 -30.65 -6.92 12.72
CA GLU A 515 -30.56 -5.48 12.92
C GLU A 515 -31.64 -5.02 13.91
N HIS A 516 -31.20 -4.23 14.88
CA HIS A 516 -32.06 -3.39 15.69
C HIS A 516 -31.79 -1.94 15.30
N LYS A 517 -32.84 -1.17 15.04
CA LYS A 517 -32.78 0.22 14.64
C LYS A 517 -33.69 1.07 15.50
N HIS A 518 -33.14 2.11 16.12
CA HIS A 518 -33.91 3.20 16.71
C HIS A 518 -33.90 4.38 15.73
N LEU A 519 -35.07 4.75 15.24
CA LEU A 519 -35.28 5.84 14.30
C LEU A 519 -36.10 6.94 14.94
N LYS A 520 -35.61 8.19 14.89
CA LYS A 520 -36.39 9.37 15.23
C LYS A 520 -36.27 10.39 14.10
N ALA A 521 -37.42 10.72 13.50
CA ALA A 521 -37.58 11.77 12.50
C ALA A 521 -38.60 12.80 13.01
N GLY A 522 -38.32 14.09 12.84
CA GLY A 522 -39.20 15.16 13.28
C GLY A 522 -38.84 16.50 12.67
N THR A 523 -39.66 17.52 12.93
CA THR A 523 -39.44 18.88 12.45
C THR A 523 -39.82 19.93 13.47
N GLU A 524 -39.06 21.02 13.52
CA GLU A 524 -39.38 22.22 14.30
C GLU A 524 -40.10 23.29 13.48
N THR A 525 -40.15 23.12 12.16
CA THR A 525 -40.86 24.05 11.23
C THR A 525 -42.36 24.07 11.46
N ILE A 526 -42.89 22.90 11.81
CA ILE A 526 -44.33 22.72 12.15
C ILE A 526 -44.36 22.33 13.62
N THR A 527 -45.14 23.06 14.42
CA THR A 527 -45.27 22.79 15.84
C THR A 527 -46.70 22.32 16.18
N THR A 528 -46.80 21.27 16.96
CA THR A 528 -48.07 20.76 17.47
C THR A 528 -48.10 21.05 18.98
N GLY A 529 -49.02 21.93 19.41
CA GLY A 529 -49.08 22.34 20.82
C GLY A 529 -47.83 23.05 21.36
N GLY A 530 -47.05 23.72 20.48
CA GLY A 530 -45.82 24.42 20.85
C GLY A 530 -44.55 23.55 20.91
N ASN A 531 -44.66 22.25 20.60
CA ASN A 531 -43.52 21.31 20.55
C ASN A 531 -43.20 20.88 19.10
N GLU A 532 -42.00 20.33 18.90
CA GLU A 532 -41.60 19.75 17.60
C GLU A 532 -42.63 18.69 17.16
N THR A 533 -42.93 18.67 15.85
CA THR A 533 -43.75 17.60 15.29
C THR A 533 -42.89 16.38 15.05
N VAL A 534 -43.24 15.28 15.73
CA VAL A 534 -42.54 13.98 15.56
C VAL A 534 -43.22 13.25 14.40
N ILE A 535 -42.45 12.88 13.39
CA ILE A 535 -42.88 12.13 12.21
C ILE A 535 -42.84 10.64 12.51
N ASP A 536 -41.75 10.18 13.12
CA ASP A 536 -41.58 8.81 13.62
C ASP A 536 -40.63 8.79 14.83
N LYS A 537 -40.89 7.85 15.75
CA LYS A 537 -40.02 7.56 16.90
C LYS A 537 -40.19 6.10 17.28
N SER A 538 -39.63 5.22 16.46
CA SER A 538 -39.83 3.78 16.59
C SER A 538 -38.54 2.98 16.71
N GLU A 539 -38.68 1.83 17.37
CA GLU A 539 -37.72 0.73 17.34
C GLU A 539 -38.11 -0.25 16.25
N TYR A 540 -37.17 -0.66 15.42
CA TYR A 540 -37.39 -1.64 14.37
C TYR A 540 -36.46 -2.83 14.52
N TYR A 541 -36.96 -4.03 14.24
CA TYR A 541 -36.19 -5.26 14.25
C TYR A 541 -36.29 -5.91 12.88
N SER A 542 -35.14 -6.18 12.25
CA SER A 542 -35.06 -6.74 10.91
C SER A 542 -34.05 -7.86 10.79
N LEU A 543 -34.31 -8.77 9.86
CA LEU A 543 -33.27 -9.62 9.25
C LEU A 543 -32.68 -8.88 8.06
N TYR A 544 -31.37 -8.97 7.87
CA TYR A 544 -30.75 -8.39 6.70
C TYR A 544 -29.71 -9.30 6.10
N GLY A 545 -29.49 -9.13 4.81
CA GLY A 545 -28.43 -9.78 4.07
C GLY A 545 -27.79 -8.82 3.09
N TYR A 546 -26.54 -9.06 2.76
CA TYR A 546 -25.81 -8.25 1.79
C TYR A 546 -24.86 -9.06 0.93
N LEU A 547 -24.61 -8.54 -0.27
CA LEU A 547 -23.54 -8.98 -1.17
C LEU A 547 -22.78 -7.75 -1.62
N LYS A 548 -21.47 -7.75 -1.39
CA LYS A 548 -20.56 -6.67 -1.78
C LYS A 548 -19.48 -7.18 -2.72
N LEU A 549 -19.16 -6.37 -3.73
CA LEU A 549 -18.01 -6.53 -4.62
C LEU A 549 -17.29 -5.18 -4.71
N ASP A 550 -15.99 -5.16 -4.53
CA ASP A 550 -15.19 -3.96 -4.72
C ASP A 550 -13.83 -4.29 -5.34
N THR A 551 -13.72 -4.01 -6.63
CA THR A 551 -12.49 -4.16 -7.42
C THR A 551 -11.95 -2.83 -7.94
N TYR A 552 -12.52 -1.69 -7.52
CA TYR A 552 -12.01 -0.38 -7.88
C TYR A 552 -10.54 -0.22 -7.47
N ASP A 553 -9.74 0.34 -8.36
CA ASP A 553 -8.31 0.60 -8.13
C ASP A 553 -8.04 1.75 -7.14
N LYS A 554 -9.00 2.67 -6.98
CA LYS A 554 -9.02 3.76 -6.01
C LYS A 554 -10.41 3.90 -5.41
N LYS A 555 -10.53 4.31 -4.14
CA LYS A 555 -11.83 4.59 -3.49
C LYS A 555 -12.50 5.80 -4.14
N TYR A 556 -11.74 6.88 -4.23
CA TYR A 556 -12.13 8.10 -4.94
C TYR A 556 -11.45 8.11 -6.30
N PHE A 557 -12.09 8.67 -7.30
CA PHE A 557 -11.55 8.80 -8.66
C PHE A 557 -11.08 7.46 -9.27
N ALA A 558 -11.88 6.40 -9.08
CA ALA A 558 -11.60 5.09 -9.67
C ALA A 558 -11.37 5.20 -11.18
N THR A 559 -10.33 4.52 -11.70
CA THR A 559 -10.00 4.54 -13.13
C THR A 559 -10.36 3.21 -13.81
N LYS A 560 -10.53 2.14 -13.02
CA LYS A 560 -10.93 0.81 -13.51
C LYS A 560 -11.54 -0.04 -12.40
N GLY A 561 -12.36 -0.97 -12.81
CA GLY A 561 -12.91 -2.01 -11.93
C GLY A 561 -14.43 -1.97 -11.84
N TYR A 562 -14.94 -2.80 -10.95
CA TYR A 562 -16.36 -3.00 -10.67
C TYR A 562 -16.64 -2.83 -9.20
N PHE A 563 -17.84 -2.35 -8.91
CA PHE A 563 -18.38 -2.20 -7.57
C PHE A 563 -19.80 -2.77 -7.53
N ALA A 564 -20.16 -3.46 -6.46
CA ALA A 564 -21.53 -3.81 -6.16
C ALA A 564 -21.75 -3.75 -4.65
N ASP A 565 -22.86 -3.17 -4.23
CA ASP A 565 -23.37 -3.21 -2.86
C ASP A 565 -24.88 -3.49 -2.93
N LEU A 566 -25.25 -4.73 -2.62
CA LEU A 566 -26.62 -5.20 -2.67
C LEU A 566 -27.06 -5.54 -1.26
N ASN A 567 -28.18 -4.98 -0.85
CA ASN A 567 -28.74 -5.13 0.49
C ASN A 567 -30.19 -5.57 0.41
N PHE A 568 -30.57 -6.47 1.29
CA PHE A 568 -31.95 -6.86 1.52
C PHE A 568 -32.23 -6.80 3.02
N LYS A 569 -33.35 -6.18 3.40
CA LYS A 569 -33.82 -6.09 4.79
C LYS A 569 -35.28 -6.54 4.87
N TRP A 570 -35.57 -7.37 5.85
CA TRP A 570 -36.92 -7.76 6.18
C TRP A 570 -37.27 -7.25 7.57
N TYR A 571 -38.08 -6.20 7.64
CA TYR A 571 -38.60 -5.58 8.87
C TYR A 571 -39.73 -6.42 9.45
N LEU A 572 -39.46 -7.04 10.58
CA LEU A 572 -40.35 -8.03 11.19
C LEU A 572 -41.24 -7.43 12.27
N LYS A 573 -40.73 -6.45 13.02
CA LYS A 573 -41.38 -5.88 14.18
C LYS A 573 -41.01 -4.42 14.38
N SER A 574 -41.97 -3.62 14.87
CA SER A 574 -41.75 -2.25 15.32
C SER A 574 -42.36 -2.02 16.70
N SER A 575 -41.90 -0.98 17.42
CA SER A 575 -42.61 -0.39 18.54
C SER A 575 -43.82 0.43 18.09
N ASP A 576 -43.92 0.74 16.79
CA ASP A 576 -45.05 1.28 16.06
C ASP A 576 -45.64 2.56 16.67
N PHE A 577 -44.82 3.62 16.68
CA PHE A 577 -45.22 4.94 17.19
C PHE A 577 -46.51 5.48 16.57
N ASN A 578 -46.73 5.22 15.27
CA ASN A 578 -47.89 5.69 14.52
C ASN A 578 -49.06 4.72 14.50
N ASN A 579 -48.94 3.55 15.13
CA ASN A 579 -49.95 2.46 15.14
C ASN A 579 -50.36 1.99 13.72
N ASN A 580 -49.41 1.90 12.81
CA ASN A 580 -49.69 1.56 11.41
C ASN A 580 -48.60 0.62 10.81
N PHE A 581 -47.76 0.01 11.63
CA PHE A 581 -46.73 -0.89 11.17
C PHE A 581 -47.30 -2.21 10.65
N SER A 582 -46.89 -2.60 9.46
CA SER A 582 -46.99 -3.95 8.93
C SER A 582 -45.58 -4.43 8.53
N SER A 583 -45.36 -5.74 8.60
CA SER A 583 -44.06 -6.31 8.17
C SER A 583 -43.87 -6.08 6.67
N PHE A 584 -42.69 -5.63 6.28
CA PHE A 584 -42.30 -5.33 4.91
C PHE A 584 -40.87 -5.66 4.63
N SER A 585 -40.49 -5.69 3.35
CA SER A 585 -39.11 -5.91 2.93
C SER A 585 -38.59 -4.79 2.04
N GLN A 586 -37.32 -4.49 2.15
CA GLN A 586 -36.64 -3.56 1.24
C GLN A 586 -35.43 -4.24 0.59
N ALA A 587 -35.28 -4.03 -0.70
CA ALA A 587 -34.07 -4.31 -1.43
C ALA A 587 -33.48 -2.99 -1.95
N HIS A 588 -32.18 -2.84 -1.82
CA HIS A 588 -31.43 -1.71 -2.36
C HIS A 588 -30.13 -2.21 -2.96
N GLY A 589 -29.76 -1.72 -4.12
CA GLY A 589 -28.56 -2.17 -4.80
C GLY A 589 -27.89 -1.07 -5.60
N THR A 590 -26.57 -1.02 -5.51
CA THR A 590 -25.69 -0.16 -6.32
C THR A 590 -24.73 -1.02 -7.11
N LEU A 591 -24.66 -0.80 -8.42
CA LEU A 591 -23.70 -1.42 -9.34
C LEU A 591 -22.88 -0.36 -10.02
N GLY A 592 -21.57 -0.43 -9.90
CA GLY A 592 -20.63 0.54 -10.46
C GLY A 592 -19.61 -0.09 -11.40
N PHE A 593 -19.25 0.62 -12.44
CA PHE A 593 -18.22 0.26 -13.40
C PHE A 593 -17.36 1.47 -13.72
N ALA A 594 -16.05 1.31 -13.75
CA ALA A 594 -15.11 2.35 -14.17
C ALA A 594 -14.13 1.79 -15.20
N THR A 595 -13.84 2.58 -16.24
CA THR A 595 -12.84 2.27 -17.26
C THR A 595 -12.20 3.55 -17.77
N SER A 596 -10.90 3.50 -18.07
CA SER A 596 -10.20 4.62 -18.70
C SER A 596 -10.00 4.36 -20.19
N PHE A 597 -10.42 5.29 -21.03
CA PHE A 597 -10.19 5.26 -22.47
C PHE A 597 -8.77 5.69 -22.82
N THR A 598 -8.20 6.58 -22.02
CA THR A 598 -6.80 7.02 -22.10
C THR A 598 -6.25 7.13 -20.66
N GLU A 599 -4.97 7.42 -20.52
CA GLU A 599 -4.38 7.66 -19.18
C GLU A 599 -5.06 8.81 -18.42
N LYS A 600 -5.72 9.74 -19.12
CA LYS A 600 -6.34 10.94 -18.55
C LYS A 600 -7.86 10.96 -18.59
N LEU A 601 -8.49 10.17 -19.46
CA LEU A 601 -9.94 10.20 -19.64
C LEU A 601 -10.58 8.92 -19.12
N THR A 602 -11.40 9.06 -18.09
CA THR A 602 -12.11 7.95 -17.41
C THR A 602 -13.62 8.12 -17.57
N PHE A 603 -14.28 7.02 -17.85
CA PHE A 603 -15.73 6.88 -17.82
C PHE A 603 -16.12 6.01 -16.63
N GLN A 604 -17.11 6.47 -15.87
CA GLN A 604 -17.71 5.70 -14.79
C GLN A 604 -19.23 5.69 -14.97
N MET A 605 -19.84 4.54 -14.77
CA MET A 605 -21.29 4.35 -14.76
C MET A 605 -21.69 3.75 -13.42
N THR A 606 -22.74 4.26 -12.84
CA THR A 606 -23.32 3.75 -11.59
C THR A 606 -24.81 3.56 -11.78
N ASN A 607 -25.30 2.34 -11.58
CA ASN A 607 -26.73 2.02 -11.56
C ASN A 607 -27.13 1.76 -10.11
N GLU A 608 -28.26 2.32 -9.71
CA GLU A 608 -28.77 2.19 -8.35
C GLU A 608 -30.28 1.95 -8.41
N ALA A 609 -30.75 1.01 -7.64
CA ALA A 609 -32.16 0.65 -7.59
C ALA A 609 -32.58 0.31 -6.17
N GLY A 610 -33.80 0.69 -5.82
CA GLY A 610 -34.40 0.34 -4.56
C GLY A 610 -35.90 0.06 -4.71
N PHE A 611 -36.41 -0.87 -3.95
CA PHE A 611 -37.82 -1.16 -3.93
C PHE A 611 -38.24 -1.74 -2.61
N THR A 612 -39.47 -1.38 -2.20
CA THR A 612 -40.12 -1.87 -1.00
C THR A 612 -41.24 -2.85 -1.41
N ILE A 613 -41.26 -4.02 -0.79
CA ILE A 613 -42.26 -5.08 -0.96
C ILE A 613 -43.17 -5.01 0.24
N ASP A 614 -44.49 -4.96 0.00
CA ASP A 614 -45.52 -4.77 1.02
C ASP A 614 -45.26 -3.53 1.87
N PRO A 615 -45.28 -2.32 1.25
CA PRO A 615 -44.83 -1.12 1.92
C PRO A 615 -45.58 -0.85 3.20
N SER A 616 -44.85 -0.57 4.27
CA SER A 616 -45.42 -0.03 5.50
C SER A 616 -46.08 1.32 5.19
N SER A 617 -47.08 1.69 5.95
CA SER A 617 -47.68 3.01 5.87
C SER A 617 -46.79 4.15 6.40
N SER A 618 -45.60 3.85 6.87
CA SER A 618 -44.62 4.84 7.36
C SER A 618 -43.72 5.32 6.23
N ASP A 619 -43.93 6.55 5.80
CA ASP A 619 -43.17 7.21 4.72
C ASP A 619 -41.66 7.36 5.00
N VAL A 620 -41.21 7.18 6.26
CA VAL A 620 -39.77 7.27 6.62
C VAL A 620 -38.92 6.18 5.97
N PHE A 621 -39.53 5.18 5.37
CA PHE A 621 -38.86 4.12 4.62
C PHE A 621 -38.97 4.27 3.10
N ASP A 622 -39.60 5.34 2.59
CA ASP A 622 -39.51 5.68 1.18
C ASP A 622 -38.07 5.95 0.77
N PHE A 623 -37.75 5.76 -0.49
CA PHE A 623 -36.49 6.17 -1.04
C PHE A 623 -36.53 7.67 -1.36
N TYR A 624 -35.60 8.43 -0.79
CA TYR A 624 -35.51 9.88 -0.92
C TYR A 624 -34.33 10.26 -1.80
N LEU A 625 -34.60 10.84 -2.96
CA LEU A 625 -33.61 11.23 -3.94
C LEU A 625 -33.37 12.74 -3.94
N GLY A 626 -32.11 13.15 -4.05
CA GLY A 626 -31.71 14.54 -4.19
C GLY A 626 -30.41 14.86 -3.48
N GLY A 627 -29.80 16.02 -3.82
CA GLY A 627 -28.52 16.46 -3.29
C GLY A 627 -27.33 15.60 -3.72
N TYR A 628 -26.22 15.81 -3.03
CA TYR A 628 -24.98 15.05 -3.23
C TYR A 628 -24.34 14.68 -1.90
N ASN A 629 -24.20 13.40 -1.65
CA ASN A 629 -23.42 12.86 -0.54
C ASN A 629 -23.02 11.40 -0.84
N GLN A 630 -21.81 10.99 -0.53
CA GLN A 630 -21.35 9.60 -0.69
C GLN A 630 -21.59 8.74 0.56
N ASN A 631 -22.07 9.34 1.65
CA ASN A 631 -22.36 8.69 2.92
C ASN A 631 -23.81 8.86 3.37
N TYR A 632 -24.74 8.93 2.43
CA TYR A 632 -26.14 8.89 2.81
C TYR A 632 -26.47 7.61 3.58
N VAL A 633 -27.31 7.75 4.58
CA VAL A 633 -27.74 6.65 5.42
C VAL A 633 -29.14 6.19 5.01
N ASN A 634 -29.47 4.95 5.28
CA ASN A 634 -30.78 4.35 5.01
C ASN A 634 -31.19 4.47 3.52
N THR A 635 -32.29 5.14 3.27
CA THR A 635 -32.98 5.26 1.98
C THR A 635 -32.73 6.57 1.24
N PHE A 636 -31.81 7.40 1.76
CA PHE A 636 -31.39 8.62 1.04
C PHE A 636 -30.43 8.29 -0.09
N VAL A 637 -30.66 8.90 -1.26
CA VAL A 637 -29.96 8.61 -2.52
C VAL A 637 -29.54 9.91 -3.20
N THR A 638 -28.32 10.01 -3.68
CA THR A 638 -27.83 11.17 -4.43
C THR A 638 -28.57 11.30 -5.76
N LEU A 639 -29.01 12.53 -6.10
CA LEU A 639 -29.52 12.90 -7.42
C LEU A 639 -29.15 14.36 -7.72
N TYR A 640 -28.27 14.57 -8.69
CA TYR A 640 -27.89 15.92 -9.11
C TYR A 640 -29.05 16.66 -9.75
N GLY A 641 -29.10 17.97 -9.56
CA GLY A 641 -30.17 18.84 -10.10
C GLY A 641 -31.38 18.95 -9.19
N TYR A 642 -31.38 18.31 -8.02
CA TYR A 642 -32.47 18.35 -7.03
C TYR A 642 -31.91 18.65 -5.64
N ASP A 643 -32.71 19.26 -4.77
CA ASP A 643 -32.35 19.51 -3.38
C ASP A 643 -32.34 18.21 -2.57
N PHE A 644 -31.75 18.23 -1.37
CA PHE A 644 -31.72 17.07 -0.47
C PHE A 644 -33.14 16.53 -0.20
N ALA A 645 -33.33 15.23 -0.48
CA ALA A 645 -34.57 14.49 -0.28
C ALA A 645 -35.81 15.17 -0.93
N GLU A 646 -35.63 15.79 -2.10
CA GLU A 646 -36.70 16.50 -2.81
C GLU A 646 -37.71 15.54 -3.45
N LEU A 647 -37.27 14.40 -3.95
CA LEU A 647 -38.13 13.39 -4.57
C LEU A 647 -38.19 12.16 -3.68
N SER A 648 -39.39 11.54 -3.59
CA SER A 648 -39.54 10.31 -2.82
C SER A 648 -40.56 9.38 -3.44
N ASN A 649 -40.34 8.08 -3.27
CA ASN A 649 -41.33 7.04 -3.56
C ASN A 649 -40.89 5.68 -2.99
N ASN A 650 -41.76 4.66 -3.02
CA ASN A 650 -41.48 3.31 -2.54
C ASN A 650 -40.47 2.53 -3.39
N SER A 651 -40.28 2.92 -4.63
CA SER A 651 -39.25 2.34 -5.49
C SER A 651 -38.63 3.34 -6.45
N PHE A 652 -37.41 3.04 -6.87
CA PHE A 652 -36.67 3.85 -7.84
C PHE A 652 -35.71 3.02 -8.69
N LEU A 653 -35.41 3.53 -9.87
CA LEU A 653 -34.29 3.13 -10.72
C LEU A 653 -33.50 4.39 -11.06
N LYS A 654 -32.17 4.34 -10.94
CA LYS A 654 -31.29 5.45 -11.24
C LYS A 654 -30.05 4.97 -12.02
N THR A 655 -29.66 5.74 -13.01
CA THR A 655 -28.39 5.57 -13.73
C THR A 655 -27.63 6.88 -13.73
N GLU A 656 -26.36 6.83 -13.42
CA GLU A 656 -25.43 7.95 -13.42
C GLU A 656 -24.25 7.65 -14.35
N PHE A 657 -23.94 8.59 -15.23
CA PHE A 657 -22.79 8.60 -16.10
C PHE A 657 -21.86 9.72 -15.67
N ASN A 658 -20.58 9.42 -15.45
CA ASN A 658 -19.56 10.38 -15.07
C ASN A 658 -18.37 10.26 -16.03
N LEU A 659 -18.16 11.30 -16.83
CA LEU A 659 -17.00 11.45 -17.68
C LEU A 659 -16.02 12.40 -17.01
N ARG A 660 -14.83 11.89 -16.67
CA ARG A 660 -13.82 12.61 -15.91
C ARG A 660 -12.50 12.70 -16.67
N TYR A 661 -11.95 13.91 -16.78
CA TYR A 661 -10.69 14.21 -17.44
C TYR A 661 -9.66 14.74 -16.45
N GLU A 662 -8.50 14.08 -16.35
CA GLU A 662 -7.35 14.53 -15.55
C GLU A 662 -6.50 15.49 -16.39
N PHE A 663 -6.75 16.80 -16.23
CA PHE A 663 -6.05 17.82 -17.02
C PHE A 663 -4.68 18.20 -16.45
N ALA A 664 -4.45 17.99 -15.14
CA ALA A 664 -3.16 18.06 -14.46
C ALA A 664 -3.08 16.96 -13.41
N ASP A 665 -1.90 16.66 -12.89
CA ASP A 665 -1.72 15.60 -11.89
C ASP A 665 -2.69 15.78 -10.72
N LYS A 666 -3.57 14.78 -10.52
CA LYS A 666 -4.63 14.75 -9.49
C LYS A 666 -5.71 15.84 -9.59
N HIS A 667 -5.75 16.61 -10.68
CA HIS A 667 -6.76 17.60 -10.93
C HIS A 667 -7.72 17.13 -12.02
N TYR A 668 -9.00 17.12 -11.72
CA TYR A 668 -10.03 16.53 -12.57
C TYR A 668 -11.11 17.54 -12.91
N ALA A 669 -11.52 17.54 -14.17
CA ALA A 669 -12.78 18.10 -14.63
C ALA A 669 -13.77 16.96 -14.89
N SER A 670 -15.02 17.10 -14.49
CA SER A 670 -16.04 16.07 -14.68
C SER A 670 -17.32 16.62 -15.26
N PHE A 671 -17.96 15.84 -16.12
CA PHE A 671 -19.34 16.00 -16.54
C PHE A 671 -20.13 14.80 -16.06
N ILE A 672 -21.23 15.07 -15.35
CA ILE A 672 -22.09 14.05 -14.77
C ILE A 672 -23.51 14.23 -15.34
N ALA A 673 -24.10 13.12 -15.75
CA ALA A 673 -25.51 13.04 -16.13
C ALA A 673 -26.17 11.92 -15.34
N ASN A 674 -27.27 12.22 -14.66
CA ASN A 674 -28.04 11.21 -13.97
C ASN A 674 -29.51 11.22 -14.40
N TYR A 675 -30.10 10.04 -14.40
CA TYR A 675 -31.49 9.81 -14.78
C TYR A 675 -32.12 8.91 -13.73
N ALA A 676 -33.31 9.26 -13.24
CA ALA A 676 -34.01 8.50 -12.24
C ALA A 676 -35.50 8.40 -12.57
N ARG A 677 -36.07 7.23 -12.30
CA ARG A 677 -37.51 6.99 -12.30
C ARG A 677 -37.91 6.60 -10.88
N LEU A 678 -38.99 7.21 -10.38
CA LEU A 678 -39.58 6.92 -9.07
C LEU A 678 -41.04 6.61 -9.22
N GLU A 679 -41.50 5.51 -8.66
CA GLU A 679 -42.89 5.07 -8.63
C GLU A 679 -43.16 4.23 -7.38
N ASP A 680 -44.44 3.96 -7.08
CA ASP A 680 -44.82 3.01 -6.03
C ASP A 680 -44.27 1.60 -6.33
N ASN A 681 -44.28 1.23 -7.62
CA ASN A 681 -43.65 0.00 -8.08
C ASN A 681 -43.11 0.16 -9.51
N VAL A 682 -41.83 0.40 -9.65
CA VAL A 682 -41.15 0.59 -10.95
C VAL A 682 -41.20 -0.66 -11.86
N PHE A 683 -41.54 -1.83 -11.34
CA PHE A 683 -41.66 -3.08 -12.10
C PHE A 683 -43.08 -3.35 -12.61
N ARG A 684 -44.09 -2.55 -12.19
CA ARG A 684 -45.47 -2.69 -12.65
C ARG A 684 -45.62 -2.32 -14.13
N ASP A 685 -44.86 -1.37 -14.58
CA ASP A 685 -44.80 -0.90 -15.95
C ASP A 685 -43.36 -1.11 -16.49
N LEU A 686 -43.24 -1.90 -17.56
CA LEU A 686 -41.92 -2.19 -18.18
C LEU A 686 -41.37 -1.02 -19.00
N ASP A 687 -42.10 0.10 -19.15
CA ASP A 687 -41.59 1.31 -19.79
C ASP A 687 -40.61 2.02 -18.85
N VAL A 688 -39.35 1.60 -18.90
CA VAL A 688 -38.26 2.17 -18.06
C VAL A 688 -37.99 3.64 -18.35
N PHE A 689 -38.49 4.20 -19.45
CA PHE A 689 -38.25 5.58 -19.86
C PHE A 689 -39.43 6.54 -19.50
N LYS A 690 -40.46 6.04 -18.82
CA LYS A 690 -41.60 6.85 -18.42
C LYS A 690 -41.22 7.74 -17.21
N ASP A 691 -41.68 9.01 -17.24
CA ASP A 691 -41.51 10.00 -16.16
C ASP A 691 -40.12 10.12 -15.56
N ILE A 692 -39.08 10.05 -16.43
CA ILE A 692 -37.69 10.18 -16.05
C ILE A 692 -37.42 11.59 -15.51
N LYS A 693 -36.79 11.63 -14.33
CA LYS A 693 -36.17 12.81 -13.75
C LYS A 693 -34.70 12.86 -14.17
N SER A 694 -34.27 13.97 -14.70
CA SER A 694 -32.91 14.16 -15.21
C SER A 694 -32.15 15.21 -14.42
N GLY A 695 -30.88 15.04 -14.27
CA GLY A 695 -30.00 16.01 -13.62
C GLY A 695 -28.58 15.94 -14.15
N TYR A 696 -27.93 17.08 -14.16
CA TYR A 696 -26.59 17.25 -14.70
C TYR A 696 -25.69 17.96 -13.71
N ALA A 697 -24.38 17.71 -13.79
CA ALA A 697 -23.41 18.47 -13.04
C ALA A 697 -22.11 18.66 -13.83
N LEU A 698 -21.50 19.85 -13.68
CA LEU A 698 -20.11 20.11 -14.04
C LEU A 698 -19.30 20.23 -12.76
N GLY A 699 -18.17 19.53 -12.68
CA GLY A 699 -17.37 19.46 -11.48
C GLY A 699 -15.88 19.71 -11.72
N TYR A 700 -15.27 20.35 -10.74
CA TYR A 700 -13.84 20.35 -10.52
C TYR A 700 -13.54 19.53 -9.28
N SER A 701 -12.50 18.68 -9.35
CA SER A 701 -12.05 17.90 -8.20
C SER A 701 -10.54 17.86 -8.12
N TYR A 702 -10.00 17.82 -6.89
CA TYR A 702 -8.60 17.66 -6.62
C TYR A 702 -8.37 16.57 -5.57
N ASP A 703 -7.55 15.56 -5.89
CA ASP A 703 -7.19 14.47 -5.00
C ASP A 703 -6.08 14.92 -4.04
N THR A 704 -6.48 15.46 -2.89
CA THR A 704 -5.55 15.99 -1.88
C THR A 704 -5.12 14.90 -0.89
N PHE A 705 -4.06 15.17 -0.12
CA PHE A 705 -3.64 14.28 0.97
C PHE A 705 -4.63 14.21 2.14
N MET A 706 -5.57 15.17 2.22
CA MET A 706 -6.66 15.20 3.21
C MET A 706 -7.97 14.61 2.69
N GLY A 707 -7.94 13.99 1.52
CA GLY A 707 -9.11 13.47 0.80
C GLY A 707 -9.54 14.36 -0.37
N PRO A 708 -10.61 14.00 -1.08
CA PRO A 708 -11.07 14.74 -2.24
C PRO A 708 -11.55 16.15 -1.86
N LEU A 709 -11.17 17.14 -2.66
CA LEU A 709 -11.83 18.45 -2.70
C LEU A 709 -12.66 18.48 -3.97
N GLU A 710 -13.95 18.77 -3.84
CA GLU A 710 -14.88 18.76 -4.96
C GLU A 710 -15.78 20.00 -4.95
N ILE A 711 -15.93 20.64 -6.11
CA ILE A 711 -16.90 21.70 -6.35
C ILE A 711 -17.69 21.31 -7.58
N LYS A 712 -19.01 21.23 -7.46
CA LYS A 712 -19.89 20.82 -8.56
C LYS A 712 -21.03 21.83 -8.72
N TYR A 713 -21.24 22.28 -9.93
CA TYR A 713 -22.43 23.03 -10.32
C TYR A 713 -23.45 22.07 -10.92
N SER A 714 -24.63 21.99 -10.33
CA SER A 714 -25.65 21.00 -10.66
C SER A 714 -26.96 21.67 -11.03
N TRP A 715 -27.64 21.13 -12.04
CA TRP A 715 -28.92 21.62 -12.52
C TRP A 715 -29.81 20.49 -13.07
N SER A 716 -31.11 20.73 -13.15
CA SER A 716 -32.05 19.87 -13.84
C SER A 716 -32.91 20.69 -14.83
N PRO A 717 -33.16 20.19 -16.05
CA PRO A 717 -34.14 20.78 -16.93
C PRO A 717 -35.59 20.57 -16.46
N ASP A 718 -35.84 19.68 -15.50
CA ASP A 718 -37.17 19.36 -14.99
C ASP A 718 -37.63 20.35 -13.90
N ASN A 719 -36.69 21.17 -13.38
CA ASN A 719 -36.97 22.24 -12.44
C ASN A 719 -36.07 23.47 -12.78
N ASN A 720 -36.41 24.66 -12.27
CA ASN A 720 -35.66 25.88 -12.53
C ASN A 720 -34.62 26.18 -11.44
N GLN A 721 -34.13 25.18 -10.73
CA GLN A 721 -33.19 25.33 -9.62
C GLN A 721 -31.78 24.84 -10.00
N ASN A 722 -30.79 25.56 -9.49
CA ASN A 722 -29.38 25.24 -9.68
C ASN A 722 -28.70 25.15 -8.30
N TYR A 723 -27.74 24.27 -8.17
CA TYR A 723 -27.07 24.01 -6.88
C TYR A 723 -25.57 24.06 -7.08
N VAL A 724 -24.86 24.70 -6.13
CA VAL A 724 -23.42 24.60 -5.99
C VAL A 724 -23.14 23.66 -4.82
N LEU A 725 -22.52 22.54 -5.12
CA LEU A 725 -22.21 21.49 -4.17
C LEU A 725 -20.71 21.53 -3.86
N PHE A 726 -20.38 21.56 -2.59
CA PHE A 726 -19.00 21.58 -2.11
C PHE A 726 -18.75 20.41 -1.17
N ASN A 727 -17.62 19.73 -1.36
CA ASN A 727 -17.13 18.69 -0.49
C ASN A 727 -15.63 18.85 -0.29
N PHE A 728 -15.16 18.62 0.93
CA PHE A 728 -13.75 18.57 1.27
C PHE A 728 -13.49 17.45 2.27
N GLY A 729 -12.47 16.65 1.99
CA GLY A 729 -12.01 15.59 2.88
C GLY A 729 -12.65 14.23 2.61
N TYR A 730 -12.35 13.27 3.48
CA TYR A 730 -12.83 11.91 3.35
C TYR A 730 -14.28 11.77 3.77
N TRP A 731 -15.02 10.94 3.08
CA TRP A 731 -16.39 10.58 3.44
C TRP A 731 -16.41 9.55 4.56
N PHE A 732 -17.01 9.87 5.73
CA PHE A 732 -17.15 9.02 6.93
C PHE A 732 -18.46 9.29 7.72
#